data_8e0537855669c61cc658533467bbaf80
#
_entry.id   8e0537855669c61cc658533467bbaf80
#
_cell.length_a   1.000
_cell.length_b   1.000
_cell.length_c   1.000
_cell.angle_alpha   90.00
_cell.angle_beta   90.00
_cell.angle_gamma   90.00
#
_symmetry.space_group_name_H-M   'P 1'
#
loop_
_entity.id
_entity.type
_entity.pdbx_description
1 polymer ?
#
loop_
_entity_poly.entity_id
_entity_poly.type
_entity_poly.pdbx_seq_one_letter_code
_entity_poly.pdbx_strand_id
1 'polypeptide(L)'
;MMVTFVSQCEKKALNRTRRVLDAFANRIGDNTWQTVITLEGLGAVKNLLRKSASKNTAVSCHWIRSRSRSDLVWVVGNSRKFNNQGIVPVNTTKRDVLKSDWQNNWSQAFSIQVAATLAALLHDLGKATVGFQRKLQKNAPRGLPDTYRHEWISLHLSNCLIRGCTTDEEWLHRLTQLPTFLSEELNWLEAFGNQTESSGLEGAPPLAQLLGWLIVTHHRLPFYNEQYFLPTERRALRQRSFLYNYEVPQFLAELKPTEYWIKNPKDWDARGDHTDYWTLKAPLQDNKKWQTAIARWSKKALGHSPLLTSATELRGNTLFLHLTRLCLMVGDHNFSSLTLDQSNKVISPDRSQAGSLLANTDQTTKEPKQALDQHLLGVGLFTSHFARILPQLAQKLPYLEAESAKELQARTNIKRFQWQNKAFDLAKSIQADAKNQGFFGINMASTGTGKTIANARIMYGLSDPNQGARFTIALGLRVLTLQTGQAQGERMKLSTRELAVLIGSSASRKLFAINQEANEENQLDDEFEAIGSGSLEDLIEEEVHFDDDMIESGLIQDLGTVIENPKARSLLFAPVVACTIDHIIKATETVRGGKHIAPMLRLLSSDLVLDEPDDFGQSDMAALTRLVHFAGMLGSRVLLSSATLTPDLSVGLFTAYSAGRKIWNEQQGITNGNIKCGWFDENKVSSSDCKATSGFEAAHKLFVDRRVTKLQQAPVRHWAEVLPVTLPPKPENKKIHYASLARFLLDESYQLQQKHAETKNGKRASVGLIRMANIDPFINLALEFYKPELRIDGAQFHLCCYHAQQLLILRNGIETKLDKILSRSSDS
;
A
#
# COMPACT_ATOMS: atom_id res chain seq x y z
N MET A 1 -29.00 5.81 -23.59
CA MET A 1 -27.63 5.25 -23.62
C MET A 1 -27.34 4.68 -25.00
N MET A 2 -26.11 4.72 -25.44
CA MET A 2 -25.70 4.06 -26.68
C MET A 2 -25.50 2.56 -26.40
N VAL A 3 -26.10 1.70 -27.23
CA VAL A 3 -25.98 0.24 -27.08
C VAL A 3 -25.54 -0.35 -28.42
N THR A 4 -24.57 -1.24 -28.36
CA THR A 4 -24.15 -2.07 -29.49
C THR A 4 -24.58 -3.51 -29.28
N PHE A 5 -25.38 -4.07 -30.19
CA PHE A 5 -25.78 -5.46 -30.19
C PHE A 5 -24.89 -6.24 -31.16
N VAL A 6 -24.39 -7.36 -30.72
CA VAL A 6 -23.58 -8.28 -31.55
C VAL A 6 -24.26 -9.66 -31.53
N SER A 7 -24.59 -10.20 -32.70
CA SER A 7 -25.17 -11.53 -32.82
C SER A 7 -24.09 -12.56 -33.17
N GLN A 8 -23.93 -13.54 -32.28
CA GLN A 8 -23.09 -14.73 -32.46
C GLN A 8 -23.95 -15.98 -32.83
N CYS A 9 -25.23 -15.73 -33.20
CA CYS A 9 -26.13 -16.78 -33.63
C CYS A 9 -25.79 -17.26 -35.03
N GLU A 10 -26.06 -18.54 -35.29
CA GLU A 10 -25.83 -19.19 -36.58
C GLU A 10 -27.15 -19.72 -37.18
N LYS A 11 -27.21 -19.88 -38.51
CA LYS A 11 -28.32 -20.50 -39.23
C LYS A 11 -29.70 -19.86 -38.87
N LYS A 12 -30.69 -20.68 -38.55
CA LYS A 12 -32.06 -20.21 -38.25
C LYS A 12 -32.15 -19.28 -37.03
N ALA A 13 -31.25 -19.42 -36.06
CA ALA A 13 -31.22 -18.56 -34.89
C ALA A 13 -30.74 -17.15 -35.24
N LEU A 14 -29.79 -16.98 -36.18
CA LEU A 14 -29.33 -15.69 -36.68
C LEU A 14 -30.48 -14.90 -37.32
N ASN A 15 -31.27 -15.54 -38.19
CA ASN A 15 -32.40 -14.84 -38.86
C ASN A 15 -33.46 -14.37 -37.85
N ARG A 16 -33.72 -15.09 -36.79
CA ARG A 16 -34.63 -14.70 -35.72
C ARG A 16 -34.06 -13.52 -34.91
N THR A 17 -32.82 -13.58 -34.52
CA THR A 17 -32.13 -12.50 -33.80
C THR A 17 -32.06 -11.24 -34.67
N ARG A 18 -31.74 -11.34 -35.94
CA ARG A 18 -31.73 -10.23 -36.90
C ARG A 18 -33.05 -9.52 -36.94
N ARG A 19 -34.19 -10.22 -37.09
CA ARG A 19 -35.54 -9.62 -37.12
C ARG A 19 -35.85 -8.79 -35.89
N VAL A 20 -35.42 -9.27 -34.70
CA VAL A 20 -35.64 -8.53 -33.47
C VAL A 20 -34.73 -7.31 -33.42
N LEU A 21 -33.46 -7.46 -33.74
CA LEU A 21 -32.49 -6.35 -33.64
C LEU A 21 -32.68 -5.29 -34.70
N ASP A 22 -33.08 -5.67 -35.96
CA ASP A 22 -33.40 -4.74 -37.04
C ASP A 22 -34.60 -3.83 -36.72
N ALA A 23 -35.50 -4.27 -35.81
CA ALA A 23 -36.64 -3.48 -35.38
C ALA A 23 -36.29 -2.38 -34.37
N PHE A 24 -35.13 -2.47 -33.69
CA PHE A 24 -34.74 -1.56 -32.59
C PHE A 24 -33.44 -0.81 -32.84
N ALA A 25 -32.61 -1.24 -33.78
CA ALA A 25 -31.27 -0.70 -33.96
C ALA A 25 -30.83 -0.72 -35.41
N ASN A 26 -30.00 0.26 -35.78
CA ASN A 26 -29.40 0.34 -37.09
C ASN A 26 -28.29 -0.70 -37.23
N ARG A 27 -28.32 -1.45 -38.32
CA ARG A 27 -27.29 -2.42 -38.66
C ARG A 27 -26.06 -1.69 -39.17
N ILE A 28 -24.94 -1.86 -38.49
CA ILE A 28 -23.62 -1.27 -38.83
C ILE A 28 -22.65 -2.29 -39.40
N GLY A 29 -23.01 -3.57 -39.40
CA GLY A 29 -22.23 -4.70 -39.92
C GLY A 29 -23.08 -5.96 -40.05
N ASP A 30 -22.52 -7.04 -40.61
CA ASP A 30 -23.29 -8.27 -40.85
C ASP A 30 -23.99 -8.84 -39.59
N ASN A 31 -23.36 -8.71 -38.46
CA ASN A 31 -23.84 -9.25 -37.16
C ASN A 31 -23.82 -8.20 -36.06
N THR A 32 -23.76 -6.91 -36.38
CA THR A 32 -23.65 -5.81 -35.43
C THR A 32 -24.65 -4.73 -35.66
N TRP A 33 -25.35 -4.27 -34.62
CA TRP A 33 -26.33 -3.20 -34.62
C TRP A 33 -25.98 -2.17 -33.57
N GLN A 34 -26.33 -0.92 -33.80
CA GLN A 34 -26.13 0.17 -32.86
C GLN A 34 -27.35 1.07 -32.79
N THR A 35 -27.71 1.50 -31.58
CA THR A 35 -28.80 2.44 -31.37
C THR A 35 -28.63 3.22 -30.08
N VAL A 36 -29.35 4.33 -29.98
CA VAL A 36 -29.55 5.04 -28.71
C VAL A 36 -30.91 4.58 -28.17
N ILE A 37 -30.90 3.97 -26.96
CA ILE A 37 -32.11 3.36 -26.42
C ILE A 37 -32.28 3.73 -24.94
N THR A 38 -33.52 3.72 -24.45
CA THR A 38 -33.85 3.84 -23.01
C THR A 38 -33.73 2.49 -22.30
N LEU A 39 -33.72 2.48 -20.97
CA LEU A 39 -33.74 1.24 -20.17
C LEU A 39 -34.97 0.41 -20.43
N GLU A 40 -36.13 1.06 -20.64
CA GLU A 40 -37.40 0.40 -20.96
C GLU A 40 -37.35 -0.25 -22.34
N GLY A 41 -36.79 0.46 -23.34
CA GLY A 41 -36.56 -0.08 -24.67
C GLY A 41 -35.62 -1.28 -24.66
N LEU A 42 -34.57 -1.23 -23.85
CA LEU A 42 -33.67 -2.36 -23.67
C LEU A 42 -34.36 -3.57 -23.05
N GLY A 43 -35.28 -3.35 -22.09
CA GLY A 43 -36.15 -4.36 -21.52
C GLY A 43 -37.07 -5.01 -22.57
N ALA A 44 -37.61 -4.21 -23.49
CA ALA A 44 -38.42 -4.69 -24.59
C ALA A 44 -37.62 -5.58 -25.55
N VAL A 45 -36.43 -5.15 -25.95
CA VAL A 45 -35.50 -5.97 -26.77
C VAL A 45 -35.18 -7.29 -26.08
N LYS A 46 -34.85 -7.27 -24.77
CA LYS A 46 -34.60 -8.47 -23.98
C LYS A 46 -35.78 -9.44 -23.98
N ASN A 47 -37.00 -8.95 -23.80
CA ASN A 47 -38.21 -9.76 -23.78
C ASN A 47 -38.51 -10.38 -25.15
N LEU A 48 -38.29 -9.63 -26.23
CA LEU A 48 -38.46 -10.13 -27.59
C LEU A 48 -37.41 -11.16 -27.99
N LEU A 49 -36.16 -10.94 -27.62
CA LEU A 49 -35.08 -11.90 -27.79
C LEU A 49 -35.39 -13.21 -27.01
N ARG A 50 -35.90 -13.11 -25.77
CA ARG A 50 -36.34 -14.30 -25.00
C ARG A 50 -37.45 -15.06 -25.65
N LYS A 51 -38.49 -14.40 -26.18
CA LYS A 51 -39.61 -15.02 -26.88
C LYS A 51 -39.18 -15.67 -28.20
N SER A 52 -38.20 -15.07 -28.90
CA SER A 52 -37.74 -15.61 -30.20
C SER A 52 -36.61 -16.63 -30.06
N ALA A 53 -36.02 -16.75 -28.87
CA ALA A 53 -34.84 -17.55 -28.62
C ALA A 53 -35.13 -19.07 -28.58
N SER A 54 -34.16 -19.87 -29.01
CA SER A 54 -34.14 -21.31 -28.73
C SER A 54 -33.65 -21.51 -27.27
N LYS A 55 -33.91 -22.74 -26.71
CA LYS A 55 -33.43 -23.09 -25.34
C LYS A 55 -31.94 -22.87 -25.10
N ASN A 56 -31.14 -22.76 -26.15
CA ASN A 56 -29.69 -22.60 -26.09
C ASN A 56 -29.21 -21.16 -26.36
N THR A 57 -30.08 -20.17 -26.45
CA THR A 57 -29.71 -18.79 -26.72
C THR A 57 -29.51 -18.04 -25.41
N ALA A 58 -28.35 -17.43 -25.23
CA ALA A 58 -27.99 -16.57 -24.09
C ALA A 58 -27.65 -15.17 -24.57
N VAL A 59 -27.77 -14.19 -23.67
CA VAL A 59 -27.38 -12.80 -23.89
C VAL A 59 -26.41 -12.44 -22.78
N SER A 60 -25.26 -11.94 -23.15
CA SER A 60 -24.29 -11.35 -22.26
C SER A 60 -24.25 -9.83 -22.44
N CYS A 61 -24.15 -9.10 -21.35
CA CYS A 61 -24.13 -7.63 -21.33
C CYS A 61 -22.81 -7.16 -20.75
N HIS A 62 -22.11 -6.32 -21.49
CA HIS A 62 -20.81 -5.77 -21.06
C HIS A 62 -20.80 -4.26 -21.20
N TRP A 63 -20.34 -3.58 -20.16
CA TRP A 63 -20.02 -2.16 -20.26
C TRP A 63 -18.57 -2.01 -20.71
N ILE A 64 -18.38 -1.41 -21.89
CA ILE A 64 -17.05 -1.02 -22.36
C ILE A 64 -16.89 0.46 -22.05
N ARG A 65 -16.05 0.77 -21.07
CA ARG A 65 -15.72 2.14 -20.69
C ARG A 65 -14.38 2.53 -21.31
N SER A 66 -14.36 3.57 -22.10
CA SER A 66 -13.14 4.26 -22.55
C SER A 66 -13.10 5.66 -21.94
N ARG A 67 -11.95 6.34 -22.01
CA ARG A 67 -11.74 7.67 -21.41
C ARG A 67 -12.80 8.73 -21.78
N SER A 68 -13.49 8.56 -22.89
CA SER A 68 -14.47 9.53 -23.41
C SER A 68 -15.84 8.94 -23.69
N ARG A 69 -16.03 7.63 -23.50
CA ARG A 69 -17.24 6.94 -23.95
C ARG A 69 -17.53 5.71 -23.09
N SER A 70 -18.80 5.57 -22.72
CA SER A 70 -19.32 4.32 -22.11
C SER A 70 -20.29 3.71 -23.09
N ASP A 71 -19.93 2.56 -23.66
CA ASP A 71 -20.78 1.82 -24.58
C ASP A 71 -21.28 0.53 -23.91
N LEU A 72 -22.57 0.29 -23.97
CA LEU A 72 -23.15 -0.98 -23.54
C LEU A 72 -23.15 -1.95 -24.73
N VAL A 73 -22.44 -3.07 -24.58
CA VAL A 73 -22.40 -4.11 -25.60
C VAL A 73 -23.21 -5.33 -25.16
N TRP A 74 -24.18 -5.73 -25.98
CA TRP A 74 -24.94 -6.95 -25.81
C TRP A 74 -24.53 -8.00 -26.83
N VAL A 75 -24.09 -9.15 -26.36
CA VAL A 75 -23.73 -10.28 -27.22
C VAL A 75 -24.82 -11.35 -27.10
N VAL A 76 -25.45 -11.67 -28.21
CA VAL A 76 -26.50 -12.70 -28.31
C VAL A 76 -25.92 -13.92 -29.02
N GLY A 77 -25.92 -15.08 -28.38
CA GLY A 77 -25.34 -16.28 -28.97
C GLY A 77 -25.79 -17.59 -28.33
N ASN A 78 -25.16 -18.70 -28.71
CA ASN A 78 -25.40 -19.99 -28.14
C ASN A 78 -24.78 -20.04 -26.72
N SER A 79 -25.57 -20.38 -25.71
CA SER A 79 -25.17 -20.43 -24.29
C SER A 79 -23.94 -21.32 -24.04
N ARG A 80 -23.71 -22.35 -24.83
CA ARG A 80 -22.55 -23.26 -24.75
C ARG A 80 -21.24 -22.62 -25.22
N LYS A 81 -21.31 -21.49 -25.95
CA LYS A 81 -20.13 -20.74 -26.39
C LYS A 81 -19.70 -19.65 -25.40
N PHE A 82 -20.51 -19.35 -24.39
CA PHE A 82 -20.19 -18.41 -23.34
C PHE A 82 -19.34 -19.10 -22.27
N ASN A 83 -18.27 -18.42 -21.83
CA ASN A 83 -17.52 -18.87 -20.65
C ASN A 83 -18.32 -18.56 -19.36
N ASN A 84 -17.77 -18.94 -18.21
CA ASN A 84 -18.40 -18.69 -16.90
C ASN A 84 -18.62 -17.20 -16.61
N GLN A 85 -17.92 -16.32 -17.31
CA GLN A 85 -18.03 -14.84 -17.21
C GLN A 85 -19.03 -14.26 -18.23
N GLY A 86 -19.70 -15.08 -19.00
CA GLY A 86 -20.66 -14.63 -20.01
C GLY A 86 -20.02 -14.07 -21.28
N ILE A 87 -18.74 -14.30 -21.53
CA ILE A 87 -18.01 -13.84 -22.70
C ILE A 87 -17.98 -14.95 -23.75
N VAL A 88 -18.31 -14.61 -25.00
CA VAL A 88 -18.10 -15.50 -26.15
C VAL A 88 -16.78 -15.13 -26.80
N PRO A 89 -15.75 -15.97 -26.74
CA PRO A 89 -14.51 -15.75 -27.46
C PRO A 89 -14.77 -15.94 -28.96
N VAL A 90 -14.80 -14.87 -29.73
CA VAL A 90 -14.99 -14.91 -31.21
C VAL A 90 -13.65 -15.10 -31.89
N ASN A 91 -12.65 -14.36 -31.48
CA ASN A 91 -11.24 -14.50 -31.76
C ASN A 91 -10.49 -13.94 -30.56
N THR A 92 -9.96 -14.81 -29.74
CA THR A 92 -9.14 -14.37 -28.61
C THR A 92 -7.72 -14.10 -29.09
N THR A 93 -7.35 -12.84 -29.13
CA THR A 93 -5.92 -12.50 -29.14
C THR A 93 -5.50 -12.19 -27.72
N LYS A 94 -4.39 -12.78 -27.28
CA LYS A 94 -3.73 -12.37 -26.02
C LYS A 94 -2.99 -11.03 -26.17
N ARG A 95 -3.02 -10.44 -27.37
CA ARG A 95 -2.45 -9.12 -27.61
C ARG A 95 -3.51 -8.07 -27.32
N ASP A 96 -3.17 -7.08 -26.51
CA ASP A 96 -3.94 -5.85 -26.40
C ASP A 96 -3.93 -5.16 -27.78
N VAL A 97 -5.07 -5.28 -28.52
CA VAL A 97 -5.21 -4.72 -29.88
C VAL A 97 -5.21 -3.19 -29.84
N LEU A 98 -5.72 -2.62 -28.76
CA LEU A 98 -5.77 -1.17 -28.59
C LEU A 98 -4.41 -0.59 -28.13
N LYS A 99 -3.48 -1.46 -27.70
CA LYS A 99 -2.16 -1.04 -27.17
C LYS A 99 -2.30 0.07 -26.12
N SER A 100 -3.40 0.08 -25.39
CA SER A 100 -3.70 1.10 -24.38
C SER A 100 -2.60 1.19 -23.32
N ASP A 101 -1.99 0.05 -23.00
CA ASP A 101 -0.85 -0.03 -22.06
C ASP A 101 0.41 0.69 -22.58
N TRP A 102 0.44 1.07 -23.85
CA TRP A 102 1.57 1.82 -24.45
C TRP A 102 1.32 3.32 -24.44
N GLN A 103 0.08 3.74 -24.19
CA GLN A 103 -0.31 5.15 -24.12
C GLN A 103 -0.22 5.61 -22.67
N ASN A 104 0.96 5.96 -22.21
CA ASN A 104 1.20 6.55 -20.90
C ASN A 104 2.10 7.78 -21.01
N ASN A 105 2.04 8.66 -20.01
CA ASN A 105 2.82 9.88 -19.95
C ASN A 105 4.12 9.72 -19.16
N TRP A 106 4.45 8.50 -18.70
CA TRP A 106 5.66 8.27 -17.91
C TRP A 106 6.88 8.18 -18.82
N SER A 107 7.74 9.17 -18.76
CA SER A 107 8.96 9.25 -19.58
C SER A 107 9.89 8.02 -19.41
N GLN A 108 9.92 7.44 -18.22
CA GLN A 108 10.79 6.32 -17.86
C GLN A 108 10.09 4.95 -17.85
N ALA A 109 8.83 4.84 -18.29
CA ALA A 109 8.07 3.59 -18.21
C ALA A 109 8.78 2.40 -18.88
N PHE A 110 9.33 2.61 -20.07
CA PHE A 110 10.04 1.55 -20.79
C PHE A 110 11.40 1.25 -20.16
N SER A 111 12.10 2.26 -19.63
CA SER A 111 13.34 2.07 -18.86
C SER A 111 13.12 1.22 -17.60
N ILE A 112 12.02 1.49 -16.86
CA ILE A 112 11.59 0.67 -15.70
C ILE A 112 11.34 -0.78 -16.15
N GLN A 113 10.60 -0.97 -17.24
CA GLN A 113 10.30 -2.32 -17.75
C GLN A 113 11.56 -3.10 -18.11
N VAL A 114 12.49 -2.48 -18.82
CA VAL A 114 13.73 -3.13 -19.27
C VAL A 114 14.62 -3.47 -18.08
N ALA A 115 14.89 -2.51 -17.20
CA ALA A 115 15.74 -2.70 -16.01
C ALA A 115 15.15 -3.75 -15.05
N ALA A 116 13.86 -3.66 -14.73
CA ALA A 116 13.19 -4.62 -13.86
C ALA A 116 13.22 -6.04 -14.42
N THR A 117 13.01 -6.19 -15.75
CA THR A 117 12.99 -7.52 -16.38
C THR A 117 14.38 -8.14 -16.48
N LEU A 118 15.41 -7.35 -16.79
CA LEU A 118 16.79 -7.84 -16.75
C LEU A 118 17.18 -8.28 -15.35
N ALA A 119 16.85 -7.47 -14.32
CA ALA A 119 17.07 -7.86 -12.94
C ALA A 119 16.30 -9.14 -12.58
N ALA A 120 15.05 -9.30 -13.03
CA ALA A 120 14.24 -10.49 -12.80
C ALA A 120 14.84 -11.77 -13.41
N LEU A 121 15.50 -11.67 -14.55
CA LEU A 121 16.17 -12.81 -15.17
C LEU A 121 17.47 -13.23 -14.47
N LEU A 122 17.99 -12.40 -13.54
CA LEU A 122 19.26 -12.60 -12.85
C LEU A 122 19.12 -12.75 -11.33
N HIS A 123 18.00 -12.33 -10.72
CA HIS A 123 17.86 -12.12 -9.27
C HIS A 123 18.12 -13.36 -8.41
N ASP A 124 17.78 -14.53 -8.90
CA ASP A 124 17.79 -15.80 -8.18
C ASP A 124 18.83 -16.81 -8.70
N LEU A 125 19.80 -16.37 -9.48
CA LEU A 125 20.90 -17.24 -9.98
C LEU A 125 21.62 -17.95 -8.82
N GLY A 126 21.76 -17.30 -7.66
CA GLY A 126 22.39 -17.87 -6.46
C GLY A 126 21.71 -19.12 -5.92
N LYS A 127 20.46 -19.38 -6.29
CA LYS A 127 19.78 -20.64 -5.97
C LYS A 127 20.38 -21.87 -6.68
N ALA A 128 21.23 -21.66 -7.68
CA ALA A 128 21.93 -22.78 -8.37
C ALA A 128 23.05 -23.42 -7.55
N THR A 129 23.43 -22.87 -6.40
CA THR A 129 24.52 -23.38 -5.56
C THR A 129 24.16 -24.67 -4.82
N VAL A 130 25.20 -25.49 -4.53
CA VAL A 130 25.04 -26.73 -3.77
C VAL A 130 24.40 -26.48 -2.41
N GLY A 131 24.84 -25.44 -1.69
CA GLY A 131 24.32 -25.06 -0.37
C GLY A 131 22.83 -24.77 -0.39
N PHE A 132 22.35 -23.96 -1.35
CA PHE A 132 20.92 -23.66 -1.49
C PHE A 132 20.12 -24.89 -1.93
N GLN A 133 20.60 -25.65 -2.91
CA GLN A 133 19.93 -26.86 -3.41
C GLN A 133 19.80 -27.97 -2.36
N ARG A 134 20.75 -28.07 -1.42
CA ARG A 134 20.66 -29.00 -0.28
C ARG A 134 19.46 -28.70 0.62
N LYS A 135 19.18 -27.42 0.87
CA LYS A 135 18.03 -26.95 1.66
C LYS A 135 16.68 -27.35 1.06
N LEU A 136 16.58 -27.45 -0.27
CA LEU A 136 15.35 -27.82 -0.97
C LEU A 136 15.10 -29.33 -1.08
N GLN A 137 16.00 -30.17 -0.55
CA GLN A 137 15.80 -31.63 -0.55
C GLN A 137 14.70 -32.03 0.44
N LYS A 138 13.95 -33.06 0.09
CA LYS A 138 12.82 -33.58 0.89
C LYS A 138 13.20 -33.93 2.34
N ASN A 139 14.43 -34.41 2.54
CA ASN A 139 14.95 -34.83 3.84
C ASN A 139 15.76 -33.72 4.55
N ALA A 140 15.78 -32.49 4.01
CA ALA A 140 16.49 -31.38 4.66
C ALA A 140 15.83 -31.03 6.00
N PRO A 141 16.60 -30.78 7.08
CA PRO A 141 16.05 -30.30 8.33
C PRO A 141 15.22 -29.02 8.11
N ARG A 142 14.10 -28.89 8.83
CA ARG A 142 13.29 -27.65 8.77
C ARG A 142 14.09 -26.51 9.39
N GLY A 143 13.97 -25.31 8.82
CA GLY A 143 14.59 -24.11 9.38
C GLY A 143 16.11 -24.05 9.20
N LEU A 144 16.70 -24.71 8.18
CA LEU A 144 18.12 -24.53 7.85
C LEU A 144 18.35 -23.10 7.33
N PRO A 145 19.09 -22.23 8.05
CA PRO A 145 19.40 -20.89 7.59
C PRO A 145 20.38 -20.93 6.42
N ASP A 146 20.26 -19.94 5.53
CA ASP A 146 21.29 -19.71 4.53
C ASP A 146 22.49 -19.04 5.17
N THR A 147 23.66 -19.64 5.08
CA THR A 147 24.91 -19.00 5.52
C THR A 147 25.16 -17.71 4.74
N TYR A 148 24.99 -17.75 3.43
CA TYR A 148 24.95 -16.58 2.56
C TYR A 148 23.58 -16.50 1.90
N ARG A 149 23.00 -15.32 1.84
CA ARG A 149 21.75 -15.10 1.14
C ARG A 149 21.95 -15.29 -0.37
N HIS A 150 20.99 -15.97 -1.02
CA HIS A 150 21.06 -16.25 -2.46
C HIS A 150 21.12 -14.97 -3.30
N GLU A 151 20.58 -13.83 -2.81
CA GLU A 151 20.65 -12.53 -3.50
C GLU A 151 22.10 -12.04 -3.60
N TRP A 152 22.90 -12.24 -2.54
CA TRP A 152 24.32 -11.93 -2.55
C TRP A 152 25.08 -12.79 -3.56
N ILE A 153 24.80 -14.08 -3.57
CA ILE A 153 25.40 -15.01 -4.53
C ILE A 153 24.96 -14.69 -5.97
N SER A 154 23.68 -14.31 -6.17
CA SER A 154 23.17 -13.86 -7.48
C SER A 154 23.89 -12.60 -7.98
N LEU A 155 24.22 -11.67 -7.07
CA LEU A 155 25.00 -10.48 -7.39
C LEU A 155 26.37 -10.85 -7.94
N HIS A 156 27.09 -11.79 -7.28
CA HIS A 156 28.40 -12.26 -7.72
C HIS A 156 28.34 -13.00 -9.06
N LEU A 157 27.35 -13.87 -9.25
CA LEU A 157 27.14 -14.54 -10.55
C LEU A 157 26.86 -13.55 -11.67
N SER A 158 26.05 -12.51 -11.38
CA SER A 158 25.81 -11.41 -12.33
C SER A 158 27.07 -10.61 -12.63
N ASN A 159 27.93 -10.38 -11.63
CA ASN A 159 29.22 -9.72 -11.83
C ASN A 159 30.14 -10.48 -12.76
N CYS A 160 30.12 -11.83 -12.73
CA CYS A 160 30.89 -12.64 -13.66
C CYS A 160 30.53 -12.37 -15.14
N LEU A 161 29.26 -12.04 -15.42
CA LEU A 161 28.77 -11.67 -16.75
C LEU A 161 29.20 -10.27 -17.20
N ILE A 162 29.49 -9.37 -16.24
CA ILE A 162 29.77 -7.94 -16.48
C ILE A 162 31.29 -7.67 -16.43
N ARG A 163 32.04 -8.49 -15.72
CA ARG A 163 33.44 -8.26 -15.40
C ARG A 163 34.27 -7.91 -16.64
N GLY A 164 35.13 -6.88 -16.48
CA GLY A 164 36.03 -6.40 -17.54
C GLY A 164 35.36 -5.47 -18.56
N CYS A 165 34.05 -5.20 -18.46
CA CYS A 165 33.37 -4.19 -19.28
C CYS A 165 33.44 -2.82 -18.61
N THR A 166 33.69 -1.81 -19.42
CA THR A 166 33.83 -0.40 -18.98
C THR A 166 32.56 0.42 -19.26
N THR A 167 31.72 -0.03 -20.16
CA THR A 167 30.45 0.62 -20.55
C THR A 167 29.28 -0.34 -20.46
N ASP A 168 28.06 0.23 -20.36
CA ASP A 168 26.83 -0.57 -20.33
C ASP A 168 26.57 -1.27 -21.68
N GLU A 169 26.99 -0.67 -22.77
CA GLU A 169 26.87 -1.25 -24.10
C GLU A 169 27.74 -2.53 -24.25
N GLU A 170 28.97 -2.52 -23.73
CA GLU A 170 29.86 -3.67 -23.81
C GLU A 170 29.27 -4.94 -23.18
N TRP A 171 28.83 -4.87 -21.91
CA TRP A 171 28.28 -6.05 -21.27
C TRP A 171 26.89 -6.42 -21.80
N LEU A 172 26.07 -5.47 -22.24
CA LEU A 172 24.80 -5.76 -22.90
C LEU A 172 25.03 -6.47 -24.24
N HIS A 173 26.01 -6.06 -25.03
CA HIS A 173 26.41 -6.76 -26.26
C HIS A 173 26.87 -8.20 -25.94
N ARG A 174 27.69 -8.39 -24.92
CA ARG A 174 28.10 -9.71 -24.42
C ARG A 174 26.90 -10.60 -24.12
N LEU A 175 25.88 -10.04 -23.41
CA LEU A 175 24.65 -10.78 -23.10
C LEU A 175 23.78 -11.07 -24.34
N THR A 176 23.90 -10.32 -25.43
CA THR A 176 23.23 -10.70 -26.69
C THR A 176 23.83 -11.95 -27.33
N GLN A 177 25.07 -12.26 -27.00
CA GLN A 177 25.83 -13.43 -27.49
C GLN A 177 26.12 -14.40 -26.33
N LEU A 178 25.29 -14.46 -25.35
CA LEU A 178 25.48 -15.18 -24.09
C LEU A 178 25.87 -16.67 -24.30
N PRO A 179 25.27 -17.44 -25.22
CA PRO A 179 25.68 -18.83 -25.44
C PRO A 179 27.17 -18.99 -25.79
N THR A 180 27.67 -18.15 -26.70
CA THR A 180 29.08 -18.16 -27.12
C THR A 180 29.99 -17.72 -25.96
N PHE A 181 29.65 -16.65 -25.28
CA PHE A 181 30.40 -16.15 -24.13
C PHE A 181 30.54 -17.21 -23.02
N LEU A 182 29.43 -17.88 -22.64
CA LEU A 182 29.43 -18.90 -21.60
C LEU A 182 30.22 -20.16 -21.98
N SER A 183 30.32 -20.50 -23.29
CA SER A 183 31.04 -21.70 -23.75
C SER A 183 32.52 -21.45 -23.98
N GLU A 184 32.91 -20.26 -24.41
CA GLU A 184 34.26 -19.98 -24.93
C GLU A 184 35.07 -19.05 -24.00
N GLU A 185 34.44 -18.12 -23.29
CA GLU A 185 35.13 -17.05 -22.58
C GLU A 185 35.03 -17.14 -21.06
N LEU A 186 33.94 -17.74 -20.49
CA LEU A 186 33.68 -17.73 -19.08
C LEU A 186 33.75 -19.10 -18.44
N ASN A 187 34.81 -19.37 -17.69
CA ASN A 187 34.80 -20.45 -16.73
C ASN A 187 34.10 -19.99 -15.45
N TRP A 188 32.78 -20.26 -15.34
CA TRP A 188 31.94 -19.88 -14.20
C TRP A 188 32.51 -20.34 -12.86
N LEU A 189 33.13 -21.55 -12.83
CA LEU A 189 33.65 -22.16 -11.61
C LEU A 189 34.89 -21.41 -11.08
N GLU A 190 35.81 -21.03 -11.99
CA GLU A 190 36.98 -20.24 -11.61
C GLU A 190 36.64 -18.78 -11.33
N ALA A 191 35.80 -18.16 -12.14
CA ALA A 191 35.41 -16.77 -11.96
C ALA A 191 34.61 -16.55 -10.67
N PHE A 192 33.81 -17.56 -10.28
CA PHE A 192 32.96 -17.49 -9.10
C PHE A 192 33.69 -17.81 -7.79
N GLY A 193 34.61 -18.79 -7.79
CA GLY A 193 35.28 -19.29 -6.57
C GLY A 193 36.22 -18.32 -5.85
N ASN A 194 36.55 -17.18 -6.45
CA ASN A 194 37.55 -16.24 -5.93
C ASN A 194 36.97 -14.89 -5.43
N GLN A 195 35.65 -14.76 -5.23
CA GLN A 195 35.00 -13.46 -4.95
C GLN A 195 34.31 -13.40 -3.58
N THR A 196 35.05 -13.48 -2.49
CA THR A 196 34.45 -13.58 -1.16
C THR A 196 34.26 -12.25 -0.41
N GLU A 197 34.91 -11.15 -0.77
CA GLU A 197 35.02 -9.97 0.10
C GLU A 197 34.39 -8.67 -0.41
N SER A 198 34.14 -8.48 -1.70
CA SER A 198 33.49 -7.27 -2.23
C SER A 198 32.28 -7.58 -3.09
N SER A 199 31.38 -6.63 -3.31
CA SER A 199 30.23 -6.79 -4.20
C SER A 199 30.67 -7.07 -5.66
N GLY A 200 31.93 -6.74 -5.99
CA GLY A 200 32.48 -6.84 -7.33
C GLY A 200 31.93 -5.81 -8.32
N LEU A 201 30.97 -4.99 -7.93
CA LEU A 201 30.34 -3.97 -8.78
C LEU A 201 30.86 -2.55 -8.52
N GLU A 202 31.89 -2.42 -7.68
CA GLU A 202 32.67 -1.17 -7.56
C GLU A 202 33.24 -0.81 -8.92
N GLY A 203 32.98 0.35 -9.43
CA GLY A 203 33.45 0.77 -10.75
C GLY A 203 32.79 0.09 -11.97
N ALA A 204 31.79 -0.78 -11.76
CA ALA A 204 30.99 -1.30 -12.86
C ALA A 204 30.18 -0.19 -13.54
N PRO A 205 29.75 -0.40 -14.80
CA PRO A 205 28.93 0.57 -15.52
C PRO A 205 27.62 0.89 -14.78
N PRO A 206 27.05 2.09 -14.97
CA PRO A 206 25.93 2.59 -14.16
C PRO A 206 24.67 1.69 -14.16
N LEU A 207 24.25 1.16 -15.30
CA LEU A 207 23.10 0.26 -15.38
C LEU A 207 23.41 -1.09 -14.69
N ALA A 208 24.64 -1.60 -14.82
CA ALA A 208 25.06 -2.79 -14.11
C ALA A 208 24.97 -2.63 -12.57
N GLN A 209 25.40 -1.48 -12.04
CA GLN A 209 25.27 -1.17 -10.63
C GLN A 209 23.79 -1.08 -10.20
N LEU A 210 22.95 -0.48 -11.03
CA LEU A 210 21.51 -0.39 -10.78
C LEU A 210 20.87 -1.79 -10.72
N LEU A 211 21.21 -2.68 -11.67
CA LEU A 211 20.73 -4.07 -11.65
C LEU A 211 21.24 -4.82 -10.41
N GLY A 212 22.49 -4.62 -10.03
CA GLY A 212 23.07 -5.20 -8.82
C GLY A 212 22.31 -4.80 -7.56
N TRP A 213 21.95 -3.51 -7.45
CA TRP A 213 21.12 -3.02 -6.35
C TRP A 213 19.72 -3.68 -6.33
N LEU A 214 19.07 -3.82 -7.50
CA LEU A 214 17.78 -4.50 -7.61
C LEU A 214 17.87 -5.97 -7.17
N ILE A 215 18.91 -6.68 -7.64
CA ILE A 215 19.13 -8.09 -7.31
C ILE A 215 19.31 -8.27 -5.81
N VAL A 216 20.15 -7.46 -5.17
CA VAL A 216 20.47 -7.67 -3.75
C VAL A 216 19.38 -7.19 -2.81
N THR A 217 18.49 -6.28 -3.27
CA THR A 217 17.43 -5.69 -2.42
C THR A 217 16.03 -6.21 -2.69
N HIS A 218 15.82 -7.14 -3.64
CA HIS A 218 14.46 -7.51 -4.07
C HIS A 218 13.60 -8.12 -2.95
N HIS A 219 14.18 -8.87 -2.01
CA HIS A 219 13.44 -9.37 -0.86
C HIS A 219 13.35 -8.38 0.28
N ARG A 220 14.42 -7.64 0.56
CA ARG A 220 14.45 -6.66 1.65
C ARG A 220 15.42 -5.52 1.38
N LEU A 221 15.11 -4.35 1.93
CA LEU A 221 16.05 -3.23 1.97
C LEU A 221 17.08 -3.43 3.09
N PRO A 222 18.27 -2.84 2.97
CA PRO A 222 19.25 -2.82 4.06
C PRO A 222 18.64 -2.25 5.33
N PHE A 223 18.84 -2.93 6.43
CA PHE A 223 18.30 -2.55 7.72
C PHE A 223 19.35 -2.74 8.81
N TYR A 224 19.57 -1.69 9.59
CA TYR A 224 20.45 -1.74 10.74
C TYR A 224 19.65 -1.98 12.00
N ASN A 225 19.81 -3.17 12.61
CA ASN A 225 19.30 -3.44 13.95
C ASN A 225 20.41 -3.29 14.97
N GLU A 226 20.33 -2.27 15.82
CA GLU A 226 21.32 -1.99 16.87
C GLU A 226 21.54 -3.16 17.83
N GLN A 227 20.59 -4.09 17.96
CA GLN A 227 20.68 -5.24 18.85
C GLN A 227 21.80 -6.22 18.47
N TYR A 228 22.16 -6.27 17.17
CA TYR A 228 23.20 -7.19 16.67
C TYR A 228 24.61 -6.63 16.74
N PHE A 229 24.80 -5.40 17.22
CA PHE A 229 26.11 -4.75 17.31
C PHE A 229 26.59 -4.61 18.75
N LEU A 230 27.90 -4.75 18.96
CA LEU A 230 28.51 -4.47 20.25
C LEU A 230 28.28 -3.00 20.63
N PRO A 231 28.20 -2.65 21.93
CA PRO A 231 27.97 -1.27 22.38
C PRO A 231 28.96 -0.24 21.79
N THR A 232 30.21 -0.64 21.57
CA THR A 232 31.24 0.17 20.91
C THR A 232 30.94 0.42 19.44
N GLU A 233 30.43 -0.57 18.72
CA GLU A 233 30.04 -0.49 17.31
C GLU A 233 28.77 0.35 17.13
N ARG A 234 27.78 0.24 18.04
CA ARG A 234 26.58 1.08 18.06
C ARG A 234 26.90 2.57 18.10
N ARG A 235 27.94 2.96 18.87
CA ARG A 235 28.38 4.35 18.94
C ARG A 235 29.01 4.83 17.63
N ALA A 236 29.83 3.99 17.01
CA ALA A 236 30.44 4.26 15.70
C ALA A 236 29.36 4.32 14.59
N LEU A 237 28.36 3.46 14.66
CA LEU A 237 27.22 3.43 13.72
C LEU A 237 26.34 4.67 13.86
N ARG A 238 26.07 5.15 15.08
CA ARG A 238 25.31 6.40 15.30
C ARG A 238 26.07 7.64 14.81
N GLN A 239 27.40 7.60 14.82
CA GLN A 239 28.24 8.68 14.29
C GLN A 239 28.37 8.64 12.77
N ARG A 240 28.22 7.48 12.17
CA ARG A 240 28.17 7.35 10.71
C ARG A 240 26.71 7.56 10.31
N SER A 241 26.36 8.72 9.77
CA SER A 241 25.02 9.05 9.24
C SER A 241 24.66 8.21 8.01
N PHE A 242 24.92 6.93 8.07
CA PHE A 242 25.01 5.94 7.03
C PHE A 242 23.73 5.69 6.25
N LEU A 243 22.60 5.82 6.89
CA LEU A 243 21.36 5.26 6.34
C LEU A 243 20.58 6.24 5.48
N TYR A 244 21.04 7.48 5.38
CA TYR A 244 20.20 8.54 4.80
C TYR A 244 20.66 9.07 3.45
N ASN A 245 21.87 8.73 2.97
CA ASN A 245 22.47 9.31 1.76
C ASN A 245 23.20 8.29 0.87
N TYR A 246 22.86 7.00 0.93
CA TYR A 246 23.49 6.03 0.04
C TYR A 246 22.99 6.16 -1.39
N GLU A 247 23.83 6.67 -2.24
CA GLU A 247 23.74 6.40 -3.66
C GLU A 247 24.08 4.93 -3.93
N VAL A 248 23.47 4.36 -4.98
CA VAL A 248 23.68 2.95 -5.36
C VAL A 248 25.16 2.54 -5.44
N PRO A 249 26.07 3.33 -6.04
CA PRO A 249 27.50 2.98 -6.09
C PRO A 249 28.14 2.84 -4.73
N GLN A 250 27.88 3.79 -3.83
CA GLN A 250 28.43 3.79 -2.49
C GLN A 250 27.89 2.61 -1.67
N PHE A 251 26.59 2.34 -1.79
CA PHE A 251 26.00 1.17 -1.16
C PHE A 251 26.66 -0.13 -1.60
N LEU A 252 26.86 -0.33 -2.90
CA LEU A 252 27.51 -1.53 -3.43
C LEU A 252 28.99 -1.64 -3.05
N ALA A 253 29.71 -0.48 -2.93
CA ALA A 253 31.10 -0.44 -2.49
C ALA A 253 31.27 -0.82 -1.01
N GLU A 254 30.31 -0.43 -0.17
CA GLU A 254 30.35 -0.70 1.27
C GLU A 254 29.73 -2.04 1.66
N LEU A 255 29.04 -2.71 0.74
CA LEU A 255 28.38 -3.99 0.99
C LEU A 255 29.39 -5.11 1.18
N LYS A 256 29.49 -5.63 2.41
CA LYS A 256 30.42 -6.71 2.79
C LYS A 256 29.71 -7.96 3.25
N PRO A 257 30.30 -9.16 3.04
CA PRO A 257 29.72 -10.44 3.50
C PRO A 257 29.61 -10.54 5.03
N THR A 258 30.36 -9.74 5.78
CA THR A 258 30.29 -9.66 7.26
C THR A 258 29.05 -8.94 7.78
N GLU A 259 28.30 -8.26 6.90
CA GLU A 259 27.09 -7.59 7.31
C GLU A 259 25.97 -8.60 7.57
N TYR A 260 25.34 -8.49 8.76
CA TYR A 260 24.36 -9.46 9.25
C TYR A 260 23.15 -9.70 8.32
N TRP A 261 22.83 -8.77 7.43
CA TRP A 261 21.71 -8.94 6.48
C TRP A 261 22.07 -9.72 5.21
N ILE A 262 23.39 -9.92 4.96
CA ILE A 262 23.91 -10.81 3.90
C ILE A 262 24.16 -12.21 4.45
N LYS A 263 24.60 -12.28 5.71
CA LYS A 263 25.04 -13.48 6.38
C LYS A 263 24.34 -13.60 7.74
N ASN A 264 23.93 -14.81 8.12
CA ASN A 264 23.37 -15.05 9.43
C ASN A 264 24.50 -15.20 10.46
N PRO A 265 24.65 -14.28 11.43
CA PRO A 265 25.76 -14.31 12.37
C PRO A 265 25.77 -15.52 13.31
N LYS A 266 24.59 -16.15 13.56
CA LYS A 266 24.50 -17.31 14.47
C LYS A 266 25.00 -18.62 13.87
N ASP A 267 25.05 -18.74 12.54
CA ASP A 267 25.39 -19.99 11.85
C ASP A 267 26.81 -20.04 11.31
N TRP A 268 27.53 -18.90 11.39
CA TRP A 268 28.86 -18.79 10.81
C TRP A 268 29.87 -19.75 11.45
N ASP A 269 29.82 -19.95 12.77
CA ASP A 269 30.81 -20.76 13.51
C ASP A 269 30.42 -22.24 13.63
N ALA A 270 29.18 -22.61 13.38
CA ALA A 270 28.65 -23.94 13.72
C ALA A 270 28.72 -25.00 12.60
N ARG A 271 28.89 -24.64 11.33
CA ARG A 271 28.72 -25.58 10.20
C ARG A 271 29.84 -25.63 9.17
N GLY A 272 30.99 -25.19 9.46
CA GLY A 272 32.35 -25.56 8.89
C GLY A 272 32.61 -25.40 7.41
N ASP A 273 31.73 -25.69 6.49
CA ASP A 273 32.04 -25.65 5.07
C ASP A 273 31.14 -24.68 4.29
N HIS A 274 31.69 -23.51 4.02
CA HIS A 274 31.03 -22.44 3.26
C HIS A 274 31.21 -22.59 1.74
N THR A 275 32.02 -23.52 1.29
CA THR A 275 32.35 -23.75 -0.14
C THR A 275 31.10 -24.16 -0.92
N ASP A 276 30.14 -24.85 -0.29
CA ASP A 276 28.89 -25.26 -0.92
C ASP A 276 28.06 -24.07 -1.46
N TYR A 277 28.15 -22.90 -0.83
CA TYR A 277 27.46 -21.69 -1.30
C TYR A 277 28.21 -20.98 -2.45
N TRP A 278 29.48 -21.37 -2.69
CA TRP A 278 30.32 -20.86 -3.76
C TRP A 278 30.56 -21.92 -4.86
N THR A 279 29.83 -23.02 -4.81
CA THR A 279 29.91 -24.10 -5.79
C THR A 279 28.56 -24.28 -6.46
N LEU A 280 28.51 -24.17 -7.78
CA LEU A 280 27.31 -24.45 -8.58
C LEU A 280 27.02 -25.95 -8.61
N LYS A 281 25.77 -26.36 -8.34
CA LYS A 281 25.36 -27.76 -8.44
C LYS A 281 25.26 -28.25 -9.88
N ALA A 282 24.88 -27.36 -10.81
CA ALA A 282 24.80 -27.60 -12.23
C ALA A 282 25.07 -26.32 -13.02
N PRO A 283 25.64 -26.40 -14.24
CA PRO A 283 25.88 -25.23 -15.06
C PRO A 283 24.55 -24.62 -15.56
N LEU A 284 24.47 -23.28 -15.53
CA LEU A 284 23.31 -22.52 -16.05
C LEU A 284 23.41 -22.36 -17.59
N GLN A 285 24.55 -22.66 -18.16
CA GLN A 285 24.86 -22.42 -19.57
C GLN A 285 24.02 -23.28 -20.54
N ASP A 286 23.42 -24.37 -20.10
CA ASP A 286 22.66 -25.28 -20.98
C ASP A 286 21.19 -24.84 -21.17
N ASN A 287 20.73 -23.77 -20.50
CA ASN A 287 19.34 -23.31 -20.58
C ASN A 287 19.11 -22.34 -21.73
N LYS A 288 18.76 -22.84 -22.91
CA LYS A 288 18.53 -22.04 -24.12
C LYS A 288 17.40 -21.03 -24.01
N LYS A 289 16.32 -21.33 -23.26
CA LYS A 289 15.18 -20.42 -23.12
C LYS A 289 15.57 -19.20 -22.29
N TRP A 290 16.28 -19.40 -21.17
CA TRP A 290 16.80 -18.34 -20.33
C TRP A 290 17.80 -17.46 -21.07
N GLN A 291 18.78 -18.06 -21.77
CA GLN A 291 19.74 -17.33 -22.60
C GLN A 291 19.06 -16.47 -23.67
N THR A 292 18.06 -17.04 -24.36
CA THR A 292 17.28 -16.30 -25.38
C THR A 292 16.52 -15.13 -24.77
N ALA A 293 15.96 -15.30 -23.56
CA ALA A 293 15.27 -14.22 -22.87
C ALA A 293 16.21 -13.08 -22.48
N ILE A 294 17.38 -13.40 -21.91
CA ILE A 294 18.41 -12.42 -21.58
C ILE A 294 18.87 -11.69 -22.84
N ALA A 295 19.26 -12.42 -23.90
CA ALA A 295 19.70 -11.82 -25.16
C ALA A 295 18.63 -10.86 -25.75
N ARG A 296 17.36 -11.25 -25.71
CA ARG A 296 16.24 -10.42 -26.19
C ARG A 296 16.11 -9.12 -25.39
N TRP A 297 16.21 -9.18 -24.05
CA TRP A 297 16.06 -8.00 -23.21
C TRP A 297 17.29 -7.10 -23.24
N SER A 298 18.49 -7.67 -23.38
CA SER A 298 19.72 -6.91 -23.63
C SER A 298 19.66 -6.16 -24.97
N LYS A 299 19.15 -6.79 -26.05
CA LYS A 299 18.88 -6.08 -27.32
C LYS A 299 17.90 -4.93 -27.16
N LYS A 300 16.86 -5.08 -26.32
CA LYS A 300 15.92 -3.98 -26.04
C LYS A 300 16.59 -2.86 -25.27
N ALA A 301 17.46 -3.17 -24.30
CA ALA A 301 18.25 -2.19 -23.58
C ALA A 301 19.16 -1.40 -24.52
N LEU A 302 19.92 -2.08 -25.37
CA LEU A 302 20.79 -1.46 -26.40
C LEU A 302 20.01 -0.58 -27.39
N GLY A 303 18.81 -0.98 -27.77
CA GLY A 303 17.90 -0.20 -28.63
C GLY A 303 17.19 0.96 -27.92
N HIS A 304 17.36 1.13 -26.60
CA HIS A 304 16.70 2.16 -25.83
C HIS A 304 17.70 3.19 -25.28
N SER A 305 18.15 4.10 -26.13
CA SER A 305 19.14 5.13 -25.79
C SER A 305 18.85 5.88 -24.48
N PRO A 306 17.58 6.28 -24.14
CA PRO A 306 17.32 6.98 -22.88
C PRO A 306 17.73 6.20 -21.63
N LEU A 307 17.67 4.87 -21.64
CA LEU A 307 18.12 4.06 -20.51
C LEU A 307 19.65 4.14 -20.34
N LEU A 308 20.39 4.04 -21.43
CA LEU A 308 21.85 4.02 -21.40
C LEU A 308 22.44 5.41 -21.10
N THR A 309 21.94 6.45 -21.79
CA THR A 309 22.44 7.82 -21.60
C THR A 309 22.11 8.40 -20.22
N SER A 310 21.00 7.98 -19.61
CA SER A 310 20.59 8.45 -18.29
C SER A 310 20.89 7.47 -17.15
N ALA A 311 21.59 6.35 -17.39
CA ALA A 311 21.82 5.30 -16.39
C ALA A 311 22.48 5.85 -15.12
N THR A 312 23.42 6.79 -15.25
CA THR A 312 24.08 7.46 -14.13
C THR A 312 23.10 8.26 -13.26
N GLU A 313 22.13 8.95 -13.87
CA GLU A 313 21.10 9.71 -13.16
C GLU A 313 20.03 8.79 -12.58
N LEU A 314 19.63 7.74 -13.33
CA LEU A 314 18.61 6.78 -12.91
C LEU A 314 19.00 5.99 -11.66
N ARG A 315 20.28 5.66 -11.47
CA ARG A 315 20.74 4.98 -10.24
C ARG A 315 20.66 5.87 -8.99
N GLY A 316 20.56 7.21 -9.15
CA GLY A 316 20.27 8.17 -8.08
C GLY A 316 18.80 8.58 -7.98
N ASN A 317 17.95 8.17 -8.93
CA ASN A 317 16.55 8.54 -8.96
C ASN A 317 15.71 7.61 -8.07
N THR A 318 15.29 8.11 -6.91
CA THR A 318 14.55 7.33 -5.91
C THR A 318 13.25 6.74 -6.45
N LEU A 319 12.48 7.50 -7.24
CA LEU A 319 11.24 7.00 -7.84
C LEU A 319 11.50 5.85 -8.80
N PHE A 320 12.48 6.01 -9.68
CA PHE A 320 12.88 4.96 -10.62
C PHE A 320 13.29 3.68 -9.91
N LEU A 321 14.16 3.78 -8.91
CA LEU A 321 14.64 2.64 -8.11
C LEU A 321 13.48 1.91 -7.42
N HIS A 322 12.60 2.66 -6.73
CA HIS A 322 11.48 2.07 -6.02
C HIS A 322 10.44 1.43 -6.95
N LEU A 323 10.12 2.06 -8.09
CA LEU A 323 9.17 1.49 -9.05
C LEU A 323 9.73 0.27 -9.76
N THR A 324 11.01 0.30 -10.14
CA THR A 324 11.68 -0.84 -10.76
C THR A 324 11.76 -2.03 -9.81
N ARG A 325 12.14 -1.78 -8.55
CA ARG A 325 12.13 -2.79 -7.49
C ARG A 325 10.73 -3.33 -7.21
N LEU A 326 9.71 -2.47 -7.16
CA LEU A 326 8.31 -2.87 -6.98
C LEU A 326 7.87 -3.83 -8.09
N CYS A 327 8.21 -3.55 -9.35
CA CYS A 327 7.89 -4.43 -10.48
C CYS A 327 8.54 -5.81 -10.33
N LEU A 328 9.80 -5.86 -9.93
CA LEU A 328 10.51 -7.12 -9.66
C LEU A 328 9.84 -7.90 -8.53
N MET A 329 9.56 -7.25 -7.41
CA MET A 329 8.92 -7.88 -6.26
C MET A 329 7.54 -8.43 -6.57
N VAL A 330 6.71 -7.68 -7.31
CA VAL A 330 5.38 -8.15 -7.74
C VAL A 330 5.51 -9.36 -8.66
N GLY A 331 6.45 -9.33 -9.60
CA GLY A 331 6.70 -10.45 -10.51
C GLY A 331 7.14 -11.72 -9.77
N ASP A 332 8.08 -11.59 -8.84
CA ASP A 332 8.59 -12.70 -8.02
C ASP A 332 7.49 -13.27 -7.12
N HIS A 333 6.80 -12.44 -6.34
CA HIS A 333 5.70 -12.89 -5.50
C HIS A 333 4.60 -13.59 -6.29
N ASN A 334 4.22 -13.04 -7.45
CA ASN A 334 3.16 -13.59 -8.26
C ASN A 334 3.53 -14.96 -8.85
N PHE A 335 4.73 -15.09 -9.42
CA PHE A 335 5.16 -16.37 -9.99
C PHE A 335 5.44 -17.42 -8.91
N SER A 336 6.07 -17.01 -7.79
CA SER A 336 6.36 -17.89 -6.65
C SER A 336 5.11 -18.48 -5.98
N SER A 337 3.97 -17.80 -6.04
CA SER A 337 2.70 -18.29 -5.48
C SER A 337 2.07 -19.41 -6.30
N LEU A 338 2.34 -19.49 -7.59
CA LEU A 338 1.71 -20.47 -8.49
C LEU A 338 2.02 -21.91 -8.07
N THR A 339 1.03 -22.78 -8.18
CA THR A 339 1.22 -24.23 -8.04
C THR A 339 2.07 -24.79 -9.18
N LEU A 340 2.55 -26.03 -9.04
CA LEU A 340 3.31 -26.72 -10.09
C LEU A 340 2.53 -26.75 -11.42
N ASP A 341 1.23 -27.08 -11.40
CA ASP A 341 0.42 -27.14 -12.62
C ASP A 341 0.19 -25.76 -13.24
N GLN A 342 0.00 -24.73 -12.42
CA GLN A 342 -0.15 -23.36 -12.90
C GLN A 342 1.15 -22.83 -13.51
N SER A 343 2.29 -23.03 -12.85
CA SER A 343 3.59 -22.60 -13.36
C SER A 343 3.96 -23.31 -14.67
N ASN A 344 3.68 -24.62 -14.79
CA ASN A 344 3.89 -25.38 -16.01
C ASN A 344 3.02 -24.91 -17.19
N LYS A 345 1.82 -24.38 -16.91
CA LYS A 345 0.97 -23.78 -17.95
C LYS A 345 1.52 -22.43 -18.46
N VAL A 346 2.17 -21.69 -17.60
CA VAL A 346 2.78 -20.38 -17.94
C VAL A 346 4.11 -20.58 -18.66
N ILE A 347 5.03 -21.30 -18.03
CA ILE A 347 6.37 -21.60 -18.57
C ILE A 347 6.65 -23.09 -18.35
N SER A 348 6.85 -23.83 -19.40
CA SER A 348 7.33 -25.21 -19.30
C SER A 348 8.82 -25.23 -18.95
N PRO A 349 9.26 -25.97 -17.92
CA PRO A 349 10.68 -26.11 -17.60
C PRO A 349 11.43 -26.76 -18.77
N ASP A 350 12.74 -26.52 -18.87
CA ASP A 350 13.55 -27.21 -19.85
C ASP A 350 13.73 -28.67 -19.44
N ARG A 351 13.28 -29.61 -20.26
CA ARG A 351 13.30 -31.05 -19.95
C ARG A 351 14.69 -31.63 -19.85
N SER A 352 15.69 -31.01 -20.48
CA SER A 352 17.09 -31.45 -20.40
C SER A 352 17.67 -31.29 -18.99
N GLN A 353 17.13 -30.39 -18.21
CA GLN A 353 17.52 -30.11 -16.81
C GLN A 353 16.35 -30.25 -15.82
N ALA A 354 15.21 -30.73 -16.25
CA ALA A 354 14.03 -30.89 -15.41
C ALA A 354 14.34 -31.78 -14.19
N GLY A 355 14.41 -31.20 -13.02
CA GLY A 355 14.74 -31.88 -11.76
C GLY A 355 16.16 -31.68 -11.24
N SER A 356 17.05 -30.98 -11.95
CA SER A 356 18.43 -30.77 -11.48
C SER A 356 18.55 -29.56 -10.56
N LEU A 357 17.89 -28.43 -10.86
CA LEU A 357 17.90 -27.19 -10.06
C LEU A 357 16.47 -26.74 -9.75
N LEU A 358 16.20 -26.54 -8.47
CA LEU A 358 14.90 -26.06 -7.98
C LEU A 358 15.01 -24.60 -7.51
N ALA A 359 13.98 -23.81 -7.78
CA ALA A 359 13.85 -22.47 -7.21
C ALA A 359 13.15 -22.51 -5.85
N ASN A 360 12.11 -23.34 -5.73
CA ASN A 360 11.30 -23.48 -4.51
C ASN A 360 10.63 -24.85 -4.43
N THR A 361 10.16 -25.17 -3.22
CA THR A 361 9.36 -26.35 -2.90
C THR A 361 8.11 -25.94 -2.16
N ASP A 362 7.11 -26.79 -2.14
CA ASP A 362 5.94 -26.61 -1.29
C ASP A 362 6.36 -26.61 0.19
N GLN A 363 5.87 -25.67 0.97
CA GLN A 363 6.28 -25.50 2.37
C GLN A 363 5.91 -26.70 3.24
N THR A 364 4.73 -27.25 3.00
CA THR A 364 4.17 -28.32 3.82
C THR A 364 4.67 -29.70 3.38
N THR A 365 4.60 -29.98 2.09
CA THR A 365 4.91 -31.30 1.52
C THR A 365 6.38 -31.46 1.14
N LYS A 366 7.13 -30.34 0.96
CA LYS A 366 8.49 -30.31 0.41
C LYS A 366 8.63 -30.89 -1.00
N GLU A 367 7.50 -31.06 -1.69
CA GLU A 367 7.52 -31.45 -3.09
C GLU A 367 8.06 -30.30 -3.98
N PRO A 368 8.78 -30.61 -5.06
CA PRO A 368 9.24 -29.60 -6.01
C PRO A 368 8.07 -28.76 -6.55
N LYS A 369 8.20 -27.44 -6.51
CA LYS A 369 7.17 -26.51 -6.98
C LYS A 369 7.56 -25.87 -8.30
N GLN A 370 8.79 -25.35 -8.42
CA GLN A 370 9.28 -24.69 -9.64
C GLN A 370 10.75 -25.05 -9.88
N ALA A 371 11.10 -25.33 -11.15
CA ALA A 371 12.49 -25.38 -11.58
C ALA A 371 13.08 -23.97 -11.64
N LEU A 372 14.40 -23.82 -11.46
CA LEU A 372 15.08 -22.53 -11.40
C LEU A 372 14.94 -21.74 -12.72
N ASP A 373 15.12 -22.38 -13.87
CA ASP A 373 14.94 -21.76 -15.18
C ASP A 373 13.51 -21.30 -15.42
N GLN A 374 12.54 -22.14 -15.05
CA GLN A 374 11.12 -21.82 -15.11
C GLN A 374 10.78 -20.60 -14.24
N HIS A 375 11.37 -20.54 -13.04
CA HIS A 375 11.19 -19.44 -12.11
C HIS A 375 11.74 -18.12 -12.66
N LEU A 376 13.00 -18.07 -13.09
CA LEU A 376 13.63 -16.89 -13.66
C LEU A 376 12.86 -16.35 -14.88
N LEU A 377 12.43 -17.23 -15.77
CA LEU A 377 11.63 -16.86 -16.94
C LEU A 377 10.22 -16.38 -16.57
N GLY A 378 9.59 -17.05 -15.62
CA GLY A 378 8.26 -16.71 -15.14
C GLY A 378 8.25 -15.36 -14.44
N VAL A 379 9.17 -15.14 -13.51
CA VAL A 379 9.34 -13.84 -12.84
C VAL A 379 9.62 -12.74 -13.87
N GLY A 380 10.51 -12.97 -14.82
CA GLY A 380 10.78 -12.01 -15.90
C GLY A 380 9.55 -11.67 -16.75
N LEU A 381 8.69 -12.66 -17.04
CA LEU A 381 7.44 -12.46 -17.77
C LEU A 381 6.45 -11.59 -16.99
N PHE A 382 6.20 -11.94 -15.72
CA PHE A 382 5.26 -11.20 -14.85
C PHE A 382 5.78 -9.79 -14.54
N THR A 383 7.05 -9.64 -14.23
CA THR A 383 7.69 -8.33 -14.03
C THR A 383 7.52 -7.43 -15.24
N SER A 384 7.84 -7.94 -16.44
CA SER A 384 7.70 -7.17 -17.68
C SER A 384 6.24 -6.78 -17.96
N HIS A 385 5.30 -7.67 -17.68
CA HIS A 385 3.88 -7.40 -17.87
C HIS A 385 3.38 -6.35 -16.87
N PHE A 386 3.70 -6.52 -15.59
CA PHE A 386 3.30 -5.58 -14.55
C PHE A 386 3.91 -4.18 -14.77
N ALA A 387 5.21 -4.08 -15.10
CA ALA A 387 5.86 -2.80 -15.40
C ALA A 387 5.18 -2.03 -16.54
N ARG A 388 4.61 -2.74 -17.52
CA ARG A 388 3.86 -2.14 -18.62
C ARG A 388 2.51 -1.57 -18.17
N ILE A 389 1.82 -2.24 -17.22
CA ILE A 389 0.51 -1.79 -16.72
C ILE A 389 0.64 -0.74 -15.63
N LEU A 390 1.76 -0.69 -14.93
CA LEU A 390 1.99 0.17 -13.77
C LEU A 390 1.60 1.65 -14.00
N PRO A 391 1.93 2.29 -15.15
CA PRO A 391 1.53 3.68 -15.40
C PRO A 391 0.03 3.90 -15.47
N GLN A 392 -0.74 2.86 -15.74
CA GLN A 392 -2.21 2.90 -15.86
C GLN A 392 -2.92 2.24 -14.67
N LEU A 393 -2.18 1.79 -13.67
CA LEU A 393 -2.73 1.05 -12.55
C LEU A 393 -3.91 1.79 -11.90
N ALA A 394 -3.75 3.08 -11.63
CA ALA A 394 -4.79 3.89 -11.04
C ALA A 394 -6.10 3.87 -11.85
N GLN A 395 -6.00 3.83 -13.18
CA GLN A 395 -7.19 3.85 -14.06
C GLN A 395 -7.92 2.51 -14.12
N LYS A 396 -7.24 1.42 -13.75
CA LYS A 396 -7.78 0.05 -13.75
C LYS A 396 -8.41 -0.36 -12.42
N LEU A 397 -8.21 0.44 -11.37
CA LEU A 397 -8.74 0.19 -10.04
C LEU A 397 -10.12 0.83 -9.84
N PRO A 398 -10.97 0.32 -8.92
CA PRO A 398 -12.28 0.90 -8.65
C PRO A 398 -12.21 2.32 -8.06
N TYR A 399 -13.19 3.13 -8.41
CA TYR A 399 -13.38 4.50 -7.91
C TYR A 399 -14.77 4.67 -7.29
N LEU A 400 -14.89 5.61 -6.36
CA LEU A 400 -16.16 6.05 -5.82
C LEU A 400 -16.88 6.91 -6.86
N GLU A 401 -17.84 6.32 -7.55
CA GLU A 401 -18.60 6.95 -8.63
C GLU A 401 -19.62 7.98 -8.12
N ALA A 402 -20.09 8.84 -9.01
CA ALA A 402 -21.02 9.93 -8.67
C ALA A 402 -22.35 9.42 -8.05
N GLU A 403 -22.84 8.26 -8.49
CA GLU A 403 -24.08 7.67 -7.95
C GLU A 403 -23.93 7.22 -6.50
N SER A 404 -22.80 6.63 -6.16
CA SER A 404 -22.47 6.20 -4.80
C SER A 404 -22.10 7.36 -3.89
N ALA A 405 -21.59 8.46 -4.46
CA ALA A 405 -21.14 9.65 -3.71
C ALA A 405 -22.21 10.76 -3.59
N LYS A 406 -23.50 10.45 -3.77
CA LYS A 406 -24.58 11.47 -3.72
C LYS A 406 -24.55 12.30 -2.45
N GLU A 407 -24.32 11.68 -1.28
CA GLU A 407 -24.27 12.38 0.01
C GLU A 407 -23.05 13.30 0.14
N LEU A 408 -21.90 12.91 -0.44
CA LEU A 408 -20.72 13.79 -0.46
C LEU A 408 -20.92 15.00 -1.34
N GLN A 409 -21.78 14.90 -2.35
CA GLN A 409 -22.14 15.99 -3.26
C GLN A 409 -23.31 16.84 -2.71
N ALA A 410 -24.15 16.27 -1.84
CA ALA A 410 -25.34 16.94 -1.30
C ALA A 410 -24.97 18.20 -0.50
N ARG A 411 -25.76 19.26 -0.68
CA ARG A 411 -25.58 20.48 0.11
C ARG A 411 -26.28 20.34 1.46
N THR A 412 -25.58 20.67 2.52
CA THR A 412 -26.15 20.72 3.86
C THR A 412 -26.73 22.10 4.15
N ASN A 413 -27.96 22.14 4.72
CA ASN A 413 -28.60 23.35 5.20
C ASN A 413 -28.36 23.61 6.69
N ILE A 414 -27.76 22.66 7.40
CA ILE A 414 -27.44 22.76 8.81
C ILE A 414 -26.36 23.82 8.99
N LYS A 415 -26.67 24.94 9.65
CA LYS A 415 -25.81 26.11 9.81
C LYS A 415 -24.37 25.75 10.24
N ARG A 416 -24.25 24.81 11.17
CA ARG A 416 -22.96 24.34 11.71
C ARG A 416 -22.09 23.68 10.65
N PHE A 417 -22.68 23.07 9.63
CA PHE A 417 -21.97 22.29 8.59
C PHE A 417 -21.93 22.99 7.23
N GLN A 418 -22.54 24.18 7.07
CA GLN A 418 -22.57 24.89 5.77
C GLN A 418 -21.19 25.21 5.19
N TRP A 419 -20.17 25.33 6.03
CA TRP A 419 -18.80 25.54 5.60
C TRP A 419 -18.28 24.41 4.70
N GLN A 420 -18.77 23.19 4.90
CA GLN A 420 -18.42 22.02 4.07
C GLN A 420 -18.86 22.21 2.60
N ASN A 421 -19.95 22.95 2.34
CA ASN A 421 -20.37 23.30 0.99
C ASN A 421 -19.32 24.21 0.33
N LYS A 422 -18.81 25.21 1.06
CA LYS A 422 -17.76 26.11 0.56
C LYS A 422 -16.45 25.37 0.33
N ALA A 423 -16.10 24.43 1.23
CA ALA A 423 -14.92 23.59 1.09
C ALA A 423 -14.99 22.71 -0.17
N PHE A 424 -16.14 22.09 -0.42
CA PHE A 424 -16.40 21.31 -1.61
C PHE A 424 -16.34 22.15 -2.89
N ASP A 425 -16.99 23.35 -2.90
CA ASP A 425 -17.00 24.24 -4.05
C ASP A 425 -15.58 24.73 -4.39
N LEU A 426 -14.76 25.09 -3.38
CA LEU A 426 -13.35 25.43 -3.60
C LEU A 426 -12.58 24.25 -4.17
N ALA A 427 -12.69 23.06 -3.56
CA ALA A 427 -12.02 21.87 -4.03
C ALA A 427 -12.34 21.60 -5.52
N LYS A 428 -13.62 21.69 -5.88
CA LYS A 428 -14.07 21.53 -7.26
C LYS A 428 -13.51 22.60 -8.19
N SER A 429 -13.42 23.85 -7.76
CA SER A 429 -12.90 24.94 -8.59
C SER A 429 -11.41 24.85 -8.88
N ILE A 430 -10.63 24.23 -7.99
CA ILE A 430 -9.18 24.03 -8.16
C ILE A 430 -8.79 22.65 -8.68
N GLN A 431 -9.75 21.82 -9.03
CA GLN A 431 -9.56 20.41 -9.40
C GLN A 431 -8.57 20.22 -10.56
N ALA A 432 -8.70 21.03 -11.63
CA ALA A 432 -7.82 20.94 -12.81
C ALA A 432 -6.36 21.30 -12.47
N ASP A 433 -6.16 22.36 -11.67
CA ASP A 433 -4.84 22.77 -11.19
C ASP A 433 -4.24 21.69 -10.28
N ALA A 434 -5.02 21.19 -9.32
CA ALA A 434 -4.60 20.14 -8.37
C ALA A 434 -4.23 18.82 -9.09
N LYS A 435 -4.86 18.49 -10.19
CA LYS A 435 -4.52 17.33 -11.02
C LYS A 435 -3.14 17.47 -11.65
N ASN A 436 -2.80 18.64 -12.16
CA ASN A 436 -1.56 18.87 -12.89
C ASN A 436 -0.39 19.20 -11.95
N GLN A 437 -0.62 20.08 -10.97
CA GLN A 437 0.43 20.60 -10.08
C GLN A 437 0.64 19.76 -8.82
N GLY A 438 -0.32 18.87 -8.48
CA GLY A 438 -0.43 18.25 -7.17
C GLY A 438 -1.25 19.12 -6.20
N PHE A 439 -1.57 18.58 -5.03
CA PHE A 439 -2.36 19.28 -4.04
C PHE A 439 -1.86 18.99 -2.62
N PHE A 440 -1.71 20.06 -1.84
CA PHE A 440 -1.45 19.99 -0.42
C PHE A 440 -2.44 20.84 0.34
N GLY A 441 -3.34 20.20 1.09
CA GLY A 441 -4.43 20.85 1.80
C GLY A 441 -4.31 20.79 3.31
N ILE A 442 -4.86 21.79 3.99
CA ILE A 442 -4.96 21.87 5.46
C ILE A 442 -6.39 22.15 5.87
N ASN A 443 -6.99 21.22 6.63
CA ASN A 443 -8.30 21.39 7.24
C ASN A 443 -8.15 21.58 8.76
N MET A 444 -8.31 22.83 9.23
CA MET A 444 -8.20 23.21 10.64
C MET A 444 -9.57 23.44 11.29
N ALA A 445 -10.65 22.92 10.74
CA ALA A 445 -11.98 23.10 11.33
C ALA A 445 -12.04 22.55 12.76
N SER A 446 -12.76 23.24 13.63
CA SER A 446 -12.86 22.89 15.05
C SER A 446 -13.50 21.52 15.28
N THR A 447 -13.14 20.86 16.38
CA THR A 447 -13.75 19.58 16.78
C THR A 447 -15.27 19.67 16.86
N GLY A 448 -15.95 18.65 16.32
CA GLY A 448 -17.40 18.58 16.28
C GLY A 448 -18.07 19.40 15.17
N THR A 449 -17.33 20.01 14.25
CA THR A 449 -17.88 20.71 13.06
C THR A 449 -17.98 19.81 11.83
N GLY A 450 -17.72 18.49 11.96
CA GLY A 450 -17.85 17.50 10.90
C GLY A 450 -16.64 17.43 9.96
N LYS A 451 -15.40 17.53 10.49
CA LYS A 451 -14.14 17.42 9.72
C LYS A 451 -14.08 16.19 8.82
N THR A 452 -14.44 15.03 9.36
CA THR A 452 -14.33 13.74 8.63
C THR A 452 -15.15 13.74 7.34
N ILE A 453 -16.40 14.23 7.38
CA ILE A 453 -17.22 14.35 6.18
C ILE A 453 -16.66 15.43 5.25
N ALA A 454 -16.19 16.55 5.81
CA ALA A 454 -15.57 17.60 5.00
C ALA A 454 -14.32 17.10 4.27
N ASN A 455 -13.47 16.30 4.92
CA ASN A 455 -12.30 15.69 4.29
C ASN A 455 -12.70 14.83 3.07
N ALA A 456 -13.70 13.96 3.24
CA ALA A 456 -14.22 13.15 2.14
C ALA A 456 -14.81 14.02 1.01
N ARG A 457 -15.54 15.09 1.35
CA ARG A 457 -16.11 16.02 0.37
C ARG A 457 -15.03 16.80 -0.38
N ILE A 458 -13.97 17.26 0.30
CA ILE A 458 -12.83 17.94 -0.32
C ILE A 458 -12.14 16.99 -1.31
N MET A 459 -11.83 15.77 -0.89
CA MET A 459 -11.17 14.79 -1.76
C MET A 459 -12.04 14.40 -2.96
N TYR A 460 -13.35 14.26 -2.75
CA TYR A 460 -14.29 14.02 -3.84
C TYR A 460 -14.38 15.24 -4.79
N GLY A 461 -14.40 16.47 -4.27
CA GLY A 461 -14.39 17.69 -5.07
C GLY A 461 -13.13 17.86 -5.93
N LEU A 462 -11.98 17.35 -5.46
CA LEU A 462 -10.71 17.33 -6.19
C LEU A 462 -10.63 16.21 -7.24
N SER A 463 -11.52 15.23 -7.20
CA SER A 463 -11.49 14.09 -8.11
C SER A 463 -11.98 14.43 -9.51
N ASP A 464 -11.57 13.61 -10.50
CA ASP A 464 -12.07 13.74 -11.87
C ASP A 464 -13.57 13.37 -11.92
N PRO A 465 -14.46 14.25 -12.36
CA PRO A 465 -15.91 13.97 -12.39
C PRO A 465 -16.31 12.74 -13.21
N ASN A 466 -15.49 12.38 -14.21
CA ASN A 466 -15.74 11.25 -15.09
C ASN A 466 -15.20 9.92 -14.52
N GLN A 467 -14.28 9.98 -13.58
CA GLN A 467 -13.63 8.81 -13.01
C GLN A 467 -14.11 8.52 -11.58
N GLY A 468 -14.41 9.57 -10.81
CA GLY A 468 -14.76 9.47 -9.39
C GLY A 468 -13.56 9.64 -8.47
N ALA A 469 -13.77 9.41 -7.17
CA ALA A 469 -12.76 9.61 -6.14
C ALA A 469 -12.12 8.28 -5.69
N ARG A 470 -10.84 8.37 -5.33
CA ARG A 470 -10.12 7.27 -4.71
C ARG A 470 -9.14 7.86 -3.69
N PHE A 471 -9.37 7.59 -2.40
CA PHE A 471 -8.55 8.15 -1.33
C PHE A 471 -8.47 7.26 -0.09
N THR A 472 -7.43 7.49 0.72
CA THR A 472 -7.18 6.81 1.98
C THR A 472 -7.26 7.83 3.11
N ILE A 473 -8.05 7.53 4.15
CA ILE A 473 -8.07 8.28 5.41
C ILE A 473 -7.23 7.51 6.41
N ALA A 474 -6.01 7.99 6.65
CA ALA A 474 -5.10 7.43 7.62
C ALA A 474 -5.24 8.20 8.94
N LEU A 475 -5.65 7.50 9.99
CA LEU A 475 -5.85 8.04 11.32
C LEU A 475 -4.56 7.95 12.12
N GLY A 476 -4.32 8.95 12.95
CA GLY A 476 -3.22 8.97 13.90
C GLY A 476 -3.27 7.83 14.91
N LEU A 477 -2.63 8.00 16.06
CA LEU A 477 -2.51 6.98 17.11
C LEU A 477 -3.83 6.62 17.82
N ARG A 478 -4.93 7.27 17.46
CA ARG A 478 -6.25 6.95 18.04
C ARG A 478 -6.66 5.56 17.57
N VAL A 479 -7.16 4.79 18.52
CA VAL A 479 -7.67 3.45 18.25
C VAL A 479 -8.86 3.57 17.30
N LEU A 480 -8.64 3.27 16.01
CA LEU A 480 -9.74 3.05 15.10
C LEU A 480 -10.37 1.72 15.52
N THR A 481 -11.56 1.77 16.11
CA THR A 481 -12.36 0.58 16.34
C THR A 481 -13.18 0.29 15.08
N LEU A 482 -13.57 -0.97 14.91
CA LEU A 482 -14.46 -1.38 13.84
C LEU A 482 -15.74 -0.52 13.83
N GLN A 483 -16.28 -0.25 15.01
CA GLN A 483 -17.47 0.58 15.20
C GLN A 483 -17.24 2.04 14.74
N THR A 484 -16.07 2.61 15.03
CA THR A 484 -15.74 3.97 14.57
C THR A 484 -15.64 4.01 13.04
N GLY A 485 -15.05 2.98 12.42
CA GLY A 485 -14.96 2.86 10.96
C GLY A 485 -16.33 2.66 10.32
N GLN A 486 -17.19 1.82 10.90
CA GLN A 486 -18.57 1.61 10.46
C GLN A 486 -19.40 2.88 10.60
N ALA A 487 -19.30 3.59 11.74
CA ALA A 487 -19.96 4.89 11.94
C ALA A 487 -19.49 5.95 10.93
N GLN A 488 -18.24 5.90 10.47
CA GLN A 488 -17.79 6.76 9.38
C GLN A 488 -18.45 6.37 8.05
N GLY A 489 -18.57 5.08 7.76
CA GLY A 489 -19.28 4.56 6.57
C GLY A 489 -20.75 5.00 6.59
N GLU A 490 -21.44 4.81 7.69
CA GLU A 490 -22.85 5.24 7.88
C GLU A 490 -23.03 6.74 7.70
N ARG A 491 -22.14 7.56 8.28
CA ARG A 491 -22.17 9.03 8.13
C ARG A 491 -21.90 9.49 6.70
N MET A 492 -21.03 8.80 5.98
CA MET A 492 -20.73 9.07 4.56
C MET A 492 -21.75 8.38 3.63
N LYS A 493 -22.59 7.50 4.17
CA LYS A 493 -23.51 6.61 3.45
C LYS A 493 -22.82 5.80 2.34
N LEU A 494 -21.64 5.30 2.67
CA LEU A 494 -20.87 4.41 1.81
C LEU A 494 -21.11 2.94 2.22
N SER A 495 -21.29 2.10 1.22
CA SER A 495 -21.45 0.66 1.42
C SER A 495 -20.12 -0.04 1.70
N THR A 496 -20.18 -1.30 2.13
CA THR A 496 -18.99 -2.17 2.30
C THR A 496 -18.24 -2.44 0.99
N ARG A 497 -18.85 -2.17 -0.16
CA ARG A 497 -18.19 -2.23 -1.48
C ARG A 497 -17.38 -0.97 -1.81
N GLU A 498 -17.64 0.12 -1.12
CA GLU A 498 -17.04 1.43 -1.41
C GLU A 498 -16.02 1.83 -0.35
N LEU A 499 -16.23 1.42 0.90
CA LEU A 499 -15.39 1.73 2.03
C LEU A 499 -14.84 0.45 2.68
N ALA A 500 -13.53 0.31 2.69
CA ALA A 500 -12.84 -0.66 3.53
C ALA A 500 -12.37 0.00 4.84
N VAL A 501 -12.58 -0.69 5.96
CA VAL A 501 -12.10 -0.28 7.28
C VAL A 501 -11.04 -1.27 7.73
N LEU A 502 -9.78 -0.80 7.88
CA LEU A 502 -8.64 -1.61 8.27
C LEU A 502 -8.14 -1.20 9.65
N ILE A 503 -8.29 -2.10 10.62
CA ILE A 503 -7.91 -1.86 12.00
C ILE A 503 -6.48 -2.38 12.24
N GLY A 504 -5.66 -1.57 12.89
CA GLY A 504 -4.30 -1.98 13.25
C GLY A 504 -4.29 -2.99 14.41
N SER A 505 -3.45 -4.01 14.28
CA SER A 505 -3.21 -5.02 15.32
C SER A 505 -2.37 -4.53 16.51
N SER A 506 -2.30 -3.22 16.77
CA SER A 506 -1.52 -2.65 17.89
C SER A 506 -1.94 -3.21 19.25
N ALA A 507 -3.22 -3.55 19.40
CA ALA A 507 -3.73 -4.24 20.60
C ALA A 507 -3.24 -5.70 20.65
N SER A 508 -3.20 -6.39 19.51
CA SER A 508 -2.68 -7.76 19.42
C SER A 508 -1.17 -7.80 19.59
N ARG A 509 -0.41 -6.83 19.05
CA ARG A 509 1.05 -6.77 19.19
C ARG A 509 1.49 -6.50 20.63
N LYS A 510 0.82 -5.62 21.38
CA LYS A 510 1.13 -5.39 22.80
C LYS A 510 0.82 -6.61 23.68
N LEU A 511 -0.24 -7.35 23.38
CA LEU A 511 -0.53 -8.62 24.05
C LEU A 511 0.51 -9.70 23.72
N PHE A 512 0.97 -9.75 22.48
CA PHE A 512 2.06 -10.64 22.05
C PHE A 512 3.40 -10.25 22.70
N ALA A 513 3.74 -8.96 22.75
CA ALA A 513 4.97 -8.48 23.40
C ALA A 513 4.99 -8.78 24.91
N ILE A 514 3.86 -8.62 25.61
CA ILE A 514 3.75 -8.96 27.02
C ILE A 514 3.87 -10.48 27.27
N ASN A 515 3.36 -11.30 26.36
CA ASN A 515 3.56 -12.76 26.41
C ASN A 515 4.95 -13.20 25.97
N GLN A 516 5.66 -12.41 25.13
CA GLN A 516 7.04 -12.68 24.73
C GLN A 516 8.06 -12.27 25.79
N GLU A 517 7.87 -11.20 26.54
CA GLU A 517 8.71 -10.87 27.71
C GLU A 517 8.73 -12.00 28.78
N ALA A 518 7.70 -12.86 28.80
CA ALA A 518 7.65 -14.06 29.64
C ALA A 518 8.33 -15.31 29.01
N ASN A 519 8.66 -15.28 27.70
CA ASN A 519 9.20 -16.42 26.93
C ASN A 519 10.46 -16.07 26.10
N GLU A 520 11.08 -14.92 26.33
CA GLU A 520 12.13 -14.33 25.46
C GLU A 520 13.50 -15.02 25.46
N GLU A 521 13.69 -16.14 26.15
CA GLU A 521 14.98 -16.82 26.03
C GLU A 521 15.11 -17.80 24.85
N ASN A 522 14.01 -18.16 24.12
CA ASN A 522 14.11 -19.25 23.13
C ASN A 522 13.40 -19.11 21.79
N GLN A 523 12.78 -17.98 21.42
CA GLN A 523 11.95 -17.93 20.19
C GLN A 523 12.22 -16.78 19.19
N LEU A 524 13.27 -16.00 19.34
CA LEU A 524 13.62 -14.92 18.38
C LEU A 524 14.25 -15.43 17.09
N ASP A 525 14.57 -16.70 16.97
CA ASP A 525 15.35 -17.24 15.87
C ASP A 525 14.53 -17.85 14.73
N ASP A 526 13.29 -18.29 14.97
CA ASP A 526 12.48 -18.98 13.95
C ASP A 526 11.76 -18.02 12.97
N GLU A 527 11.61 -16.74 13.28
CA GLU A 527 10.93 -15.77 12.41
C GLU A 527 11.78 -15.24 11.24
N PHE A 528 13.11 -15.42 11.30
CA PHE A 528 14.00 -14.90 10.25
C PHE A 528 14.22 -15.85 9.07
N GLU A 529 13.84 -17.11 9.16
CA GLU A 529 14.27 -18.14 8.21
C GLU A 529 13.25 -18.71 7.25
N ALA A 530 11.99 -18.34 7.34
CA ALA A 530 10.99 -18.71 6.34
C ALA A 530 11.14 -17.89 5.06
N ILE A 531 12.35 -17.84 4.50
CA ILE A 531 12.72 -16.98 3.38
C ILE A 531 12.76 -17.80 2.09
N GLY A 532 11.64 -17.94 1.53
CA GLY A 532 11.36 -18.47 0.19
C GLY A 532 9.90 -18.27 -0.20
N SER A 533 9.01 -18.16 0.78
CA SER A 533 7.59 -17.90 0.62
C SER A 533 6.92 -17.43 1.92
N GLY A 534 7.70 -17.09 2.92
CA GLY A 534 7.22 -16.75 4.28
C GLY A 534 6.49 -15.41 4.44
N SER A 535 6.30 -14.66 3.37
CA SER A 535 5.54 -13.40 3.42
C SER A 535 4.01 -13.60 3.49
N LEU A 536 3.51 -14.84 3.37
CA LEU A 536 2.08 -15.14 3.46
C LEU A 536 1.59 -15.42 4.89
N GLU A 537 2.44 -15.93 5.78
CA GLU A 537 2.01 -16.42 7.10
C GLU A 537 1.67 -15.32 8.13
N ASP A 538 2.25 -14.14 8.02
CA ASP A 538 2.02 -13.03 8.97
C ASP A 538 0.70 -12.27 8.76
N LEU A 539 -0.19 -12.75 7.89
CA LEU A 539 -1.39 -12.02 7.49
C LEU A 539 -2.70 -12.74 7.90
N ILE A 540 -2.59 -13.80 8.69
CA ILE A 540 -3.73 -14.55 9.17
C ILE A 540 -4.34 -13.83 10.38
N GLU A 541 -5.68 -13.65 10.35
CA GLU A 541 -6.58 -13.18 11.40
C GLU A 541 -6.63 -11.68 11.71
N GLU A 542 -7.22 -10.90 10.80
CA GLU A 542 -7.86 -9.63 11.16
C GLU A 542 -9.16 -9.47 10.38
N GLU A 543 -10.23 -9.09 11.06
CA GLU A 543 -11.53 -8.84 10.42
C GLU A 543 -11.40 -7.67 9.42
N VAL A 544 -11.79 -7.94 8.17
CA VAL A 544 -11.85 -6.97 7.09
C VAL A 544 -13.30 -6.85 6.66
N HIS A 545 -13.87 -5.66 6.78
CA HIS A 545 -15.18 -5.35 6.24
C HIS A 545 -15.02 -4.70 4.86
N PHE A 546 -15.02 -5.53 3.84
CA PHE A 546 -15.06 -5.13 2.44
C PHE A 546 -15.67 -6.27 1.61
N ASP A 547 -16.69 -5.95 0.83
CA ASP A 547 -17.38 -6.88 -0.06
C ASP A 547 -16.80 -6.73 -1.47
N ASP A 548 -16.15 -7.79 -1.95
CA ASP A 548 -15.34 -7.77 -3.17
C ASP A 548 -15.91 -8.55 -4.35
N ASP A 549 -17.19 -8.91 -4.29
CA ASP A 549 -17.89 -9.69 -5.35
C ASP A 549 -17.79 -9.10 -6.76
N MET A 550 -17.28 -7.87 -6.91
CA MET A 550 -17.20 -7.11 -8.16
C MET A 550 -15.81 -7.02 -8.79
N ILE A 551 -14.81 -7.78 -8.30
CA ILE A 551 -13.46 -7.71 -8.87
C ILE A 551 -13.33 -8.63 -10.09
N GLU A 552 -13.91 -8.20 -11.20
CA GLU A 552 -13.73 -8.79 -12.53
C GLU A 552 -12.75 -7.97 -13.37
N SER A 553 -11.45 -8.16 -13.24
CA SER A 553 -10.52 -7.55 -14.20
C SER A 553 -9.29 -8.43 -14.44
N GLY A 554 -8.74 -8.36 -15.65
CA GLY A 554 -7.48 -9.02 -16.01
C GLY A 554 -6.29 -8.60 -15.13
N LEU A 555 -6.43 -7.51 -14.35
CA LEU A 555 -5.48 -7.05 -13.34
C LEU A 555 -5.30 -8.08 -12.20
N ILE A 556 -6.32 -8.92 -11.95
CA ILE A 556 -6.27 -9.98 -10.94
C ILE A 556 -5.15 -10.98 -11.23
N GLN A 557 -4.92 -11.31 -12.51
CA GLN A 557 -3.87 -12.26 -12.90
C GLN A 557 -2.45 -11.72 -12.63
N ASP A 558 -2.27 -10.40 -12.65
CA ASP A 558 -0.98 -9.73 -12.48
C ASP A 558 -0.62 -9.45 -11.02
N LEU A 559 -1.60 -9.52 -10.11
CA LEU A 559 -1.45 -9.21 -8.70
C LEU A 559 -1.76 -10.43 -7.78
N GLY A 560 -1.75 -11.65 -8.32
CA GLY A 560 -2.22 -12.89 -7.70
C GLY A 560 -2.10 -12.96 -6.18
N THR A 561 -0.88 -12.94 -5.63
CA THR A 561 -0.63 -13.01 -4.17
C THR A 561 -1.11 -11.80 -3.37
N VAL A 562 -1.08 -10.60 -3.95
CA VAL A 562 -1.64 -9.39 -3.29
C VAL A 562 -3.14 -9.55 -3.11
N ILE A 563 -3.78 -10.27 -4.03
CA ILE A 563 -5.23 -10.48 -4.05
C ILE A 563 -5.66 -11.63 -3.13
N GLU A 564 -4.83 -12.64 -2.95
CA GLU A 564 -5.12 -13.76 -2.03
C GLU A 564 -5.24 -13.30 -0.58
N ASN A 565 -4.53 -12.24 -0.20
CA ASN A 565 -4.63 -11.67 1.13
C ASN A 565 -5.82 -10.69 1.21
N PRO A 566 -6.87 -10.98 2.03
CA PRO A 566 -8.07 -10.14 2.11
C PRO A 566 -7.78 -8.68 2.50
N LYS A 567 -6.79 -8.46 3.38
CA LYS A 567 -6.42 -7.13 3.85
C LYS A 567 -5.68 -6.32 2.76
N ALA A 568 -4.72 -6.95 2.09
CA ALA A 568 -4.01 -6.34 0.97
C ALA A 568 -4.97 -6.06 -0.19
N ARG A 569 -5.89 -6.97 -0.45
CA ARG A 569 -6.97 -6.84 -1.44
C ARG A 569 -7.87 -5.65 -1.12
N SER A 570 -8.39 -5.56 0.10
CA SER A 570 -9.23 -4.44 0.54
C SER A 570 -8.49 -3.11 0.49
N LEU A 571 -7.23 -3.07 0.95
CA LEU A 571 -6.40 -1.88 0.88
C LEU A 571 -6.24 -1.40 -0.57
N LEU A 572 -6.02 -2.33 -1.50
CA LEU A 572 -5.77 -1.98 -2.90
C LEU A 572 -7.06 -1.70 -3.68
N PHE A 573 -8.12 -2.48 -3.52
CA PHE A 573 -9.28 -2.40 -4.40
C PHE A 573 -10.39 -1.47 -3.90
N ALA A 574 -10.54 -1.25 -2.58
CA ALA A 574 -11.58 -0.34 -2.11
C ALA A 574 -11.37 1.10 -2.62
N PRO A 575 -12.40 1.75 -3.16
CA PRO A 575 -12.35 3.16 -3.55
C PRO A 575 -11.90 4.05 -2.39
N VAL A 576 -12.53 3.91 -1.23
CA VAL A 576 -12.19 4.62 0.00
C VAL A 576 -11.67 3.63 1.03
N VAL A 577 -10.58 3.99 1.70
CA VAL A 577 -10.02 3.21 2.80
C VAL A 577 -9.94 4.10 4.03
N ALA A 578 -10.49 3.63 5.15
CA ALA A 578 -10.25 4.19 6.48
C ALA A 578 -9.36 3.23 7.26
N CYS A 579 -8.17 3.66 7.65
CA CYS A 579 -7.22 2.77 8.32
C CYS A 579 -6.40 3.51 9.38
N THR A 580 -5.77 2.78 10.28
CA THR A 580 -4.67 3.35 11.06
C THR A 580 -3.45 3.54 10.16
N ILE A 581 -2.60 4.51 10.50
CA ILE A 581 -1.43 4.86 9.69
C ILE A 581 -0.49 3.68 9.46
N ASP A 582 -0.46 2.70 10.38
CA ASP A 582 0.38 1.49 10.30
C ASP A 582 0.16 0.69 9.01
N HIS A 583 -1.03 0.78 8.41
CA HIS A 583 -1.32 0.08 7.15
C HIS A 583 -0.67 0.74 5.94
N ILE A 584 -0.56 2.06 5.93
CA ILE A 584 -0.05 2.80 4.77
C ILE A 584 1.43 3.16 4.90
N ILE A 585 1.93 3.33 6.14
CA ILE A 585 3.33 3.68 6.40
C ILE A 585 4.29 2.58 5.92
N LYS A 586 3.80 1.35 5.84
CA LYS A 586 4.53 0.21 5.26
C LYS A 586 4.97 0.44 3.80
N ALA A 587 4.38 1.40 3.09
CA ALA A 587 4.88 1.84 1.80
C ALA A 587 6.31 2.42 1.87
N THR A 588 6.75 2.87 3.03
CA THR A 588 8.01 3.59 3.21
C THR A 588 8.96 2.97 4.22
N GLU A 589 8.52 2.02 5.04
CA GLU A 589 9.27 1.51 6.20
C GLU A 589 9.49 0.01 6.24
N THR A 590 9.05 -0.73 5.24
CA THR A 590 9.17 -2.18 5.31
C THR A 590 10.56 -2.66 4.97
N VAL A 591 11.12 -3.44 5.88
CA VAL A 591 12.32 -4.24 5.61
C VAL A 591 11.95 -5.39 4.65
N ARG A 592 10.78 -6.04 4.85
CA ARG A 592 10.32 -7.18 4.02
C ARG A 592 9.51 -6.73 2.81
N GLY A 593 9.90 -7.19 1.62
CA GLY A 593 9.33 -6.78 0.34
C GLY A 593 7.81 -7.02 0.21
N GLY A 594 7.30 -8.17 0.63
CA GLY A 594 5.88 -8.51 0.49
C GLY A 594 4.93 -7.54 1.19
N LYS A 595 5.30 -7.04 2.38
CA LYS A 595 4.48 -6.08 3.13
C LYS A 595 4.47 -4.66 2.53
N HIS A 596 5.39 -4.38 1.61
CA HIS A 596 5.54 -3.08 0.93
C HIS A 596 4.60 -2.94 -0.28
N ILE A 597 4.28 -4.03 -0.96
CA ILE A 597 3.61 -4.02 -2.27
C ILE A 597 2.25 -3.30 -2.21
N ALA A 598 1.30 -3.80 -1.43
CA ALA A 598 -0.05 -3.26 -1.41
C ALA A 598 -0.13 -1.80 -0.92
N PRO A 599 0.58 -1.38 0.16
CA PRO A 599 0.63 0.02 0.57
C PRO A 599 1.25 0.95 -0.48
N MET A 600 2.32 0.51 -1.16
CA MET A 600 2.96 1.28 -2.22
C MET A 600 2.02 1.48 -3.43
N LEU A 601 1.35 0.40 -3.87
CA LEU A 601 0.37 0.47 -4.94
C LEU A 601 -0.84 1.32 -4.55
N ARG A 602 -1.23 1.31 -3.27
CA ARG A 602 -2.29 2.18 -2.77
C ARG A 602 -1.90 3.64 -2.86
N LEU A 603 -0.72 4.04 -2.39
CA LEU A 603 -0.23 5.41 -2.51
C LEU A 603 -0.10 5.85 -3.97
N LEU A 604 0.39 4.99 -4.85
CA LEU A 604 0.51 5.28 -6.28
C LEU A 604 -0.87 5.51 -6.96
N SER A 605 -1.94 4.95 -6.42
CA SER A 605 -3.25 4.92 -7.06
C SER A 605 -4.34 5.70 -6.32
N SER A 606 -4.06 6.31 -5.16
CA SER A 606 -5.05 7.03 -4.37
C SER A 606 -4.47 8.26 -3.68
N ASP A 607 -5.33 9.20 -3.33
CA ASP A 607 -4.97 10.35 -2.51
C ASP A 607 -4.90 9.99 -1.02
N LEU A 608 -4.26 10.82 -0.23
CA LEU A 608 -4.01 10.61 1.20
C LEU A 608 -4.62 11.72 2.05
N VAL A 609 -5.45 11.36 3.00
CA VAL A 609 -5.89 12.21 4.10
C VAL A 609 -5.21 11.73 5.38
N LEU A 610 -4.49 12.61 6.05
CA LEU A 610 -3.91 12.37 7.37
C LEU A 610 -4.80 13.07 8.41
N ASP A 611 -5.51 12.29 9.20
CA ASP A 611 -6.42 12.81 10.23
C ASP A 611 -5.72 12.79 11.58
N GLU A 612 -5.68 13.97 12.25
CA GLU A 612 -4.98 14.26 13.51
C GLU A 612 -3.47 13.90 13.47
N PRO A 613 -2.69 14.41 12.49
CA PRO A 613 -1.25 14.11 12.37
C PRO A 613 -0.40 14.72 13.49
N ASP A 614 -0.94 15.61 14.29
CA ASP A 614 -0.31 16.21 15.48
C ASP A 614 -0.41 15.33 16.74
N ASP A 615 -1.14 14.20 16.69
CA ASP A 615 -1.13 13.18 17.75
C ASP A 615 0.18 12.37 17.78
N PHE A 616 1.04 12.48 16.73
CA PHE A 616 2.31 11.77 16.66
C PHE A 616 3.40 12.41 17.53
N GLY A 617 4.16 11.55 18.24
CA GLY A 617 5.31 12.00 19.02
C GLY A 617 6.52 12.38 18.14
N GLN A 618 7.54 12.97 18.76
CA GLN A 618 8.77 13.35 18.06
C GLN A 618 9.47 12.15 17.40
N SER A 619 9.41 10.97 18.01
CA SER A 619 9.98 9.73 17.46
C SER A 619 9.34 9.31 16.14
N ASP A 620 8.06 9.66 15.92
CA ASP A 620 7.27 9.20 14.77
C ASP A 620 7.31 10.19 13.61
N MET A 621 7.81 11.42 13.86
CA MET A 621 7.86 12.50 12.86
C MET A 621 8.66 12.12 11.62
N ALA A 622 9.75 11.38 11.77
CA ALA A 622 10.57 10.93 10.65
C ALA A 622 9.79 10.01 9.71
N ALA A 623 9.00 9.10 10.29
CA ALA A 623 8.16 8.17 9.54
C ALA A 623 7.01 8.91 8.83
N LEU A 624 6.34 9.83 9.52
CA LEU A 624 5.27 10.65 8.96
C LEU A 624 5.77 11.54 7.81
N THR A 625 6.90 12.21 8.01
CA THR A 625 7.54 13.06 6.98
C THR A 625 7.90 12.26 5.74
N ARG A 626 8.45 11.06 5.92
CA ARG A 626 8.77 10.13 4.83
C ARG A 626 7.51 9.66 4.08
N LEU A 627 6.43 9.37 4.80
CA LEU A 627 5.14 9.01 4.18
C LEU A 627 4.61 10.13 3.29
N VAL A 628 4.64 11.37 3.76
CA VAL A 628 4.19 12.54 3.00
C VAL A 628 5.09 12.81 1.79
N HIS A 629 6.41 12.62 1.94
CA HIS A 629 7.35 12.68 0.82
C HIS A 629 7.02 11.64 -0.25
N PHE A 630 6.78 10.38 0.14
CA PHE A 630 6.41 9.30 -0.78
C PHE A 630 5.05 9.56 -1.44
N ALA A 631 4.07 10.11 -0.72
CA ALA A 631 2.80 10.50 -1.32
C ALA A 631 3.01 11.52 -2.44
N GLY A 632 3.84 12.55 -2.22
CA GLY A 632 4.24 13.49 -3.26
C GLY A 632 4.98 12.84 -4.43
N MET A 633 5.95 11.97 -4.14
CA MET A 633 6.79 11.26 -5.12
C MET A 633 5.98 10.27 -5.97
N LEU A 634 4.90 9.71 -5.45
CA LEU A 634 4.00 8.80 -6.16
C LEU A 634 2.80 9.49 -6.81
N GLY A 635 2.73 10.82 -6.74
CA GLY A 635 1.72 11.61 -7.42
C GLY A 635 0.41 11.83 -6.64
N SER A 636 0.29 11.31 -5.41
CA SER A 636 -0.89 11.48 -4.55
C SER A 636 -1.08 12.94 -4.13
N ARG A 637 -2.32 13.35 -3.98
CA ARG A 637 -2.72 14.60 -3.32
C ARG A 637 -2.82 14.35 -1.81
N VAL A 638 -2.43 15.33 -0.99
CA VAL A 638 -2.39 15.18 0.48
C VAL A 638 -3.29 16.22 1.14
N LEU A 639 -4.10 15.80 2.11
CA LEU A 639 -4.91 16.66 2.97
C LEU A 639 -4.59 16.34 4.43
N LEU A 640 -4.05 17.33 5.16
CA LEU A 640 -3.89 17.26 6.60
C LEU A 640 -5.17 17.76 7.29
N SER A 641 -5.63 17.07 8.31
CA SER A 641 -6.87 17.37 9.01
C SER A 641 -6.67 17.31 10.52
N SER A 642 -6.52 18.44 11.17
CA SER A 642 -6.57 18.57 12.63
C SER A 642 -6.92 20.01 13.03
N ALA A 643 -7.58 20.17 14.18
CA ALA A 643 -7.90 21.47 14.72
C ALA A 643 -6.68 22.20 15.31
N THR A 644 -5.62 21.48 15.63
CA THR A 644 -4.48 21.87 16.46
C THR A 644 -3.13 21.80 15.74
N LEU A 645 -3.13 21.78 14.41
CA LEU A 645 -1.90 21.74 13.61
C LEU A 645 -1.01 22.95 13.91
N THR A 646 0.23 22.68 14.31
CA THR A 646 1.23 23.72 14.47
C THR A 646 1.77 24.21 13.12
N PRO A 647 2.16 25.50 13.00
CA PRO A 647 2.76 26.01 11.76
C PRO A 647 4.00 25.23 11.34
N ASP A 648 4.89 24.92 12.28
CA ASP A 648 6.15 24.21 11.98
C ASP A 648 5.90 22.81 11.41
N LEU A 649 4.94 22.08 11.99
CA LEU A 649 4.54 20.75 11.46
C LEU A 649 3.98 20.88 10.05
N SER A 650 3.10 21.85 9.82
CA SER A 650 2.48 22.09 8.51
C SER A 650 3.52 22.44 7.44
N VAL A 651 4.48 23.31 7.78
CA VAL A 651 5.57 23.75 6.88
C VAL A 651 6.55 22.58 6.61
N GLY A 652 6.90 21.81 7.65
CA GLY A 652 7.78 20.66 7.52
C GLY A 652 7.19 19.58 6.60
N LEU A 653 5.90 19.24 6.78
CA LEU A 653 5.21 18.27 5.92
C LEU A 653 4.99 18.78 4.49
N PHE A 654 4.72 20.09 4.30
CA PHE A 654 4.68 20.69 2.96
C PHE A 654 6.03 20.58 2.26
N THR A 655 7.13 20.85 2.98
CA THR A 655 8.49 20.75 2.41
C THR A 655 8.79 19.32 1.96
N ALA A 656 8.42 18.33 2.76
CA ALA A 656 8.55 16.92 2.39
C ALA A 656 7.70 16.55 1.16
N TYR A 657 6.45 17.01 1.12
CA TYR A 657 5.56 16.81 -0.02
C TYR A 657 6.11 17.45 -1.30
N SER A 658 6.56 18.69 -1.21
CA SER A 658 7.11 19.45 -2.34
C SER A 658 8.35 18.78 -2.93
N ALA A 659 9.25 18.29 -2.09
CA ALA A 659 10.44 17.54 -2.51
C ALA A 659 10.06 16.25 -3.27
N GLY A 660 9.09 15.48 -2.74
CA GLY A 660 8.59 14.29 -3.43
C GLY A 660 7.88 14.63 -4.74
N ARG A 661 7.02 15.64 -4.73
CA ARG A 661 6.26 16.06 -5.92
C ARG A 661 7.14 16.53 -7.05
N LYS A 662 8.27 17.14 -6.75
CA LYS A 662 9.28 17.54 -7.75
C LYS A 662 9.76 16.32 -8.55
N ILE A 663 10.09 15.21 -7.88
CA ILE A 663 10.52 13.96 -8.53
C ILE A 663 9.41 13.40 -9.43
N TRP A 664 8.16 13.43 -8.96
CA TRP A 664 7.01 13.03 -9.78
C TRP A 664 6.83 13.92 -11.02
N ASN A 665 6.92 15.23 -10.86
CA ASN A 665 6.75 16.17 -11.95
C ASN A 665 7.83 15.98 -13.04
N GLU A 666 9.08 15.75 -12.65
CA GLU A 666 10.18 15.41 -13.56
C GLU A 666 9.87 14.15 -14.38
N GLN A 667 9.36 13.10 -13.71
CA GLN A 667 8.90 11.87 -14.37
C GLN A 667 7.77 12.09 -15.39
N GLN A 668 6.87 13.04 -15.11
CA GLN A 668 5.74 13.37 -15.98
C GLN A 668 6.08 14.43 -17.02
N GLY A 669 7.31 14.95 -17.06
CA GLY A 669 7.72 16.07 -17.94
C GLY A 669 7.02 17.40 -17.58
N ILE A 670 6.56 17.56 -16.34
CA ILE A 670 5.89 18.76 -15.86
C ILE A 670 6.96 19.76 -15.39
N THR A 671 7.11 20.87 -16.10
CA THR A 671 8.12 21.90 -15.79
C THR A 671 7.66 22.92 -14.76
N ASN A 672 6.35 23.06 -14.55
CA ASN A 672 5.81 23.98 -13.54
C ASN A 672 5.95 23.37 -12.14
N GLY A 673 6.80 23.98 -11.30
CA GLY A 673 7.06 23.53 -9.93
C GLY A 673 6.04 24.02 -8.90
N ASN A 674 4.92 24.63 -9.30
CA ASN A 674 3.89 25.07 -8.37
C ASN A 674 3.12 23.87 -7.81
N ILE A 675 2.70 23.98 -6.55
CA ILE A 675 1.78 23.08 -5.88
C ILE A 675 0.52 23.85 -5.56
N LYS A 676 -0.63 23.34 -5.93
CA LYS A 676 -1.92 23.90 -5.51
C LYS A 676 -2.15 23.62 -4.04
N CYS A 677 -2.23 24.65 -3.21
CA CYS A 677 -2.49 24.55 -1.77
C CYS A 677 -3.89 25.00 -1.43
N GLY A 678 -4.51 24.36 -0.42
CA GLY A 678 -5.86 24.66 0.03
C GLY A 678 -5.95 24.74 1.57
N TRP A 679 -6.64 25.74 2.11
CA TRP A 679 -6.89 25.89 3.54
C TRP A 679 -8.39 25.97 3.80
N PHE A 680 -8.84 25.21 4.80
CA PHE A 680 -10.24 25.01 5.11
C PHE A 680 -10.47 25.12 6.62
N ASP A 681 -11.48 25.90 7.02
CA ASP A 681 -12.04 25.87 8.36
C ASP A 681 -13.52 26.31 8.33
N GLU A 682 -14.18 26.29 9.47
CA GLU A 682 -15.58 26.68 9.61
C GLU A 682 -15.88 28.15 9.28
N ASN A 683 -14.83 29.00 9.22
CA ASN A 683 -14.96 30.44 8.94
C ASN A 683 -14.65 30.78 7.50
N LYS A 684 -13.59 30.18 6.93
CA LYS A 684 -13.08 30.55 5.60
C LYS A 684 -12.46 29.37 4.87
N VAL A 685 -12.57 29.39 3.55
CA VAL A 685 -11.81 28.55 2.64
C VAL A 685 -10.94 29.43 1.73
N SER A 686 -9.72 29.00 1.41
CA SER A 686 -8.81 29.73 0.51
C SER A 686 -7.86 28.76 -0.21
N SER A 687 -7.35 29.18 -1.35
CA SER A 687 -6.31 28.44 -2.10
C SER A 687 -5.22 29.40 -2.60
N SER A 688 -4.04 28.85 -2.84
CA SER A 688 -2.90 29.56 -3.42
C SER A 688 -2.00 28.58 -4.18
N ASP A 689 -1.24 29.09 -5.13
CA ASP A 689 -0.15 28.36 -5.78
C ASP A 689 1.15 28.63 -5.03
N CYS A 690 1.76 27.57 -4.51
CA CYS A 690 2.99 27.65 -3.74
C CYS A 690 4.14 26.97 -4.49
N LYS A 691 5.13 27.74 -4.91
CA LYS A 691 6.32 27.21 -5.59
C LYS A 691 7.43 26.82 -4.62
N ALA A 692 7.53 27.52 -3.51
CA ALA A 692 8.57 27.32 -2.49
C ALA A 692 7.95 27.26 -1.10
N THR A 693 8.68 26.68 -0.15
CA THR A 693 8.29 26.60 1.26
C THR A 693 7.92 27.95 1.86
N SER A 694 8.68 29.02 1.53
CA SER A 694 8.39 30.38 2.03
C SER A 694 7.04 30.93 1.55
N GLY A 695 6.62 30.61 0.31
CA GLY A 695 5.31 31.00 -0.19
C GLY A 695 4.16 30.29 0.52
N PHE A 696 4.34 29.00 0.82
CA PHE A 696 3.40 28.24 1.61
C PHE A 696 3.32 28.77 3.05
N GLU A 697 4.46 28.99 3.70
CA GLU A 697 4.55 29.52 5.06
C GLU A 697 3.83 30.87 5.22
N ALA A 698 4.08 31.80 4.29
CA ALA A 698 3.39 33.09 4.29
C ALA A 698 1.85 32.96 4.15
N ALA A 699 1.40 32.12 3.21
CA ALA A 699 -0.04 31.88 3.00
C ALA A 699 -0.68 31.17 4.20
N HIS A 700 0.01 30.19 4.78
CA HIS A 700 -0.44 29.46 5.97
C HIS A 700 -0.54 30.39 7.18
N LYS A 701 0.48 31.20 7.43
CA LYS A 701 0.47 32.20 8.50
C LYS A 701 -0.71 33.16 8.38
N LEU A 702 -0.98 33.67 7.19
CA LEU A 702 -2.10 34.55 6.95
C LEU A 702 -3.45 33.88 7.26
N PHE A 703 -3.60 32.58 6.94
CA PHE A 703 -4.76 31.80 7.26
C PHE A 703 -4.90 31.60 8.79
N VAL A 704 -3.83 31.19 9.46
CA VAL A 704 -3.80 30.94 10.91
C VAL A 704 -4.10 32.24 11.70
N ASP A 705 -3.48 33.36 11.35
CA ASP A 705 -3.69 34.65 12.03
C ASP A 705 -5.17 35.08 11.98
N ARG A 706 -5.80 34.91 10.83
CA ARG A 706 -7.25 35.17 10.65
C ARG A 706 -8.10 34.22 11.50
N ARG A 707 -7.73 32.95 11.55
CA ARG A 707 -8.41 31.95 12.37
C ARG A 707 -8.30 32.28 13.85
N VAL A 708 -7.10 32.58 14.35
CA VAL A 708 -6.85 32.99 15.74
C VAL A 708 -7.69 34.20 16.11
N THR A 709 -7.72 35.23 15.27
CA THR A 709 -8.55 36.44 15.49
C THR A 709 -10.02 36.07 15.62
N LYS A 710 -10.54 35.16 14.79
CA LYS A 710 -11.95 34.73 14.89
C LYS A 710 -12.22 33.88 16.12
N LEU A 711 -11.30 33.02 16.52
CA LEU A 711 -11.44 32.20 17.72
C LEU A 711 -11.38 33.06 18.99
N GLN A 712 -10.55 34.12 19.04
CA GLN A 712 -10.48 35.07 20.14
C GLN A 712 -11.79 35.88 20.31
N GLN A 713 -12.51 36.14 19.23
CA GLN A 713 -13.81 36.83 19.22
C GLN A 713 -14.98 35.88 19.55
N ALA A 714 -14.76 34.57 19.55
CA ALA A 714 -15.81 33.61 19.83
C ALA A 714 -16.14 33.58 21.35
N PRO A 715 -17.39 33.27 21.74
CA PRO A 715 -17.72 33.09 23.14
C PRO A 715 -16.89 31.95 23.75
N VAL A 716 -16.38 32.19 24.95
CA VAL A 716 -15.63 31.19 25.72
C VAL A 716 -16.53 29.98 25.99
N ARG A 717 -16.18 28.82 25.45
CA ARG A 717 -16.93 27.57 25.61
C ARG A 717 -16.26 26.56 26.52
N HIS A 718 -14.97 26.78 26.81
CA HIS A 718 -14.14 25.91 27.62
C HIS A 718 -13.53 26.73 28.75
N TRP A 719 -13.61 26.17 29.93
CA TRP A 719 -12.94 26.70 31.10
C TRP A 719 -11.94 25.63 31.58
N ALA A 720 -10.77 26.06 32.00
CA ALA A 720 -9.71 25.19 32.50
C ALA A 720 -9.07 25.80 33.73
N GLU A 721 -8.84 24.99 34.73
CA GLU A 721 -8.18 25.37 35.98
C GLU A 721 -7.11 24.33 36.33
N VAL A 722 -5.98 24.79 36.82
CA VAL A 722 -4.94 23.91 37.38
C VAL A 722 -5.21 23.81 38.88
N LEU A 723 -5.59 22.61 39.33
CA LEU A 723 -5.89 22.35 40.71
C LEU A 723 -4.65 21.86 41.46
N PRO A 724 -4.24 22.48 42.55
CA PRO A 724 -3.13 21.99 43.38
C PRO A 724 -3.55 20.74 44.14
N VAL A 725 -2.84 19.65 43.90
CA VAL A 725 -3.04 18.38 44.64
C VAL A 725 -2.01 18.30 45.74
N THR A 726 -2.49 18.38 47.01
CA THR A 726 -1.62 18.13 48.17
C THR A 726 -1.67 16.66 48.52
N LEU A 727 -0.60 15.95 48.23
CA LEU A 727 -0.44 14.56 48.63
C LEU A 727 0.32 14.47 49.97
N PRO A 728 0.01 13.50 50.82
CA PRO A 728 0.78 13.24 52.04
C PRO A 728 2.27 13.09 51.75
N PRO A 729 3.19 13.52 52.63
CA PRO A 729 4.63 13.25 52.43
C PRO A 729 4.86 11.75 52.22
N LYS A 730 5.84 11.43 51.36
CA LYS A 730 6.11 10.07 50.84
C LYS A 730 5.76 8.99 51.86
N PRO A 731 4.67 8.25 51.72
CA PRO A 731 4.37 7.13 52.60
C PRO A 731 5.23 5.93 52.20
N GLU A 732 5.55 5.09 53.18
CA GLU A 732 6.14 3.78 52.93
C GLU A 732 5.27 2.89 52.03
N ASN A 733 3.98 3.22 51.89
CA ASN A 733 3.02 2.47 51.10
C ASN A 733 2.37 3.36 50.05
N LYS A 734 2.61 3.08 48.75
CA LYS A 734 2.02 3.78 47.60
C LYS A 734 0.47 3.79 47.57
N LYS A 735 -0.18 2.83 48.26
CA LYS A 735 -1.65 2.75 48.33
C LYS A 735 -2.29 3.97 49.00
N ILE A 736 -1.60 4.63 49.93
CA ILE A 736 -2.11 5.83 50.61
C ILE A 736 -2.23 7.00 49.63
N HIS A 737 -1.30 7.14 48.68
CA HIS A 737 -1.39 8.18 47.65
C HIS A 737 -2.59 7.98 46.71
N TYR A 738 -2.94 6.75 46.35
CA TYR A 738 -4.10 6.50 45.51
C TYR A 738 -5.42 6.81 46.22
N ALA A 739 -5.53 6.50 47.50
CA ALA A 739 -6.71 6.82 48.28
C ALA A 739 -6.92 8.35 48.43
N SER A 740 -5.85 9.10 48.71
CA SER A 740 -5.91 10.57 48.80
C SER A 740 -6.22 11.20 47.44
N LEU A 741 -5.61 10.70 46.36
CA LEU A 741 -5.90 11.17 45.00
C LEU A 741 -7.34 10.85 44.58
N ALA A 742 -7.84 9.67 44.90
CA ALA A 742 -9.21 9.27 44.58
C ALA A 742 -10.23 10.16 45.31
N ARG A 743 -9.98 10.47 46.57
CA ARG A 743 -10.84 11.41 47.34
C ARG A 743 -10.85 12.79 46.70
N PHE A 744 -9.67 13.34 46.40
CA PHE A 744 -9.56 14.64 45.73
C PHE A 744 -10.33 14.66 44.38
N LEU A 745 -10.13 13.65 43.52
CA LEU A 745 -10.82 13.57 42.25
C LEU A 745 -12.32 13.40 42.38
N LEU A 746 -12.80 12.69 43.42
CA LEU A 746 -14.21 12.53 43.71
C LEU A 746 -14.84 13.87 44.11
N ASP A 747 -14.19 14.61 45.02
CA ASP A 747 -14.65 15.90 45.49
C ASP A 747 -14.70 16.94 44.37
N GLU A 748 -13.66 17.00 43.52
CA GLU A 748 -13.64 17.89 42.35
C GLU A 748 -14.68 17.50 41.28
N SER A 749 -14.86 16.18 41.05
CA SER A 749 -15.91 15.70 40.16
C SER A 749 -17.31 16.08 40.65
N TYR A 750 -17.53 16.06 41.95
CA TYR A 750 -18.79 16.48 42.57
C TYR A 750 -19.00 17.99 42.45
N GLN A 751 -17.97 18.82 42.67
CA GLN A 751 -18.04 20.26 42.45
C GLN A 751 -18.38 20.59 40.97
N LEU A 752 -17.77 19.92 40.02
CA LEU A 752 -18.10 20.07 38.61
C LEU A 752 -19.55 19.66 38.32
N GLN A 753 -20.02 18.56 38.93
CA GLN A 753 -21.40 18.12 38.83
C GLN A 753 -22.37 19.18 39.37
N GLN A 754 -22.06 19.79 40.51
CA GLN A 754 -22.90 20.88 41.05
C GLN A 754 -23.00 22.10 40.11
N LYS A 755 -21.91 22.43 39.40
CA LYS A 755 -21.88 23.58 38.49
C LYS A 755 -22.53 23.29 37.13
N HIS A 756 -22.41 22.05 36.61
CA HIS A 756 -22.71 21.73 35.22
C HIS A 756 -23.73 20.61 35.01
N ALA A 757 -24.34 20.08 36.07
CA ALA A 757 -25.35 19.04 35.95
C ALA A 757 -26.61 19.54 35.26
N GLU A 758 -27.10 18.76 34.29
CA GLU A 758 -28.39 19.01 33.65
C GLU A 758 -29.50 18.23 34.40
N THR A 759 -30.67 18.84 34.48
CA THR A 759 -31.85 18.17 35.07
C THR A 759 -32.65 17.50 33.96
N LYS A 760 -32.72 16.17 33.99
CA LYS A 760 -33.49 15.37 33.04
C LYS A 760 -34.38 14.41 33.83
N ASN A 761 -35.67 14.42 33.56
CA ASN A 761 -36.67 13.59 34.27
C ASN A 761 -36.62 13.72 35.81
N GLY A 762 -36.43 14.96 36.30
CA GLY A 762 -36.38 15.25 37.76
C GLY A 762 -35.08 14.83 38.46
N LYS A 763 -34.09 14.29 37.72
CA LYS A 763 -32.77 13.92 38.25
C LYS A 763 -31.68 14.81 37.69
N ARG A 764 -30.76 15.28 38.54
CA ARG A 764 -29.57 16.00 38.12
C ARG A 764 -28.48 15.01 37.77
N ALA A 765 -27.99 15.06 36.52
CA ALA A 765 -26.92 14.18 36.04
C ALA A 765 -25.84 14.97 35.31
N SER A 766 -24.63 14.51 35.40
CA SER A 766 -23.50 14.98 34.60
C SER A 766 -22.61 13.81 34.19
N VAL A 767 -21.86 13.97 33.09
CA VAL A 767 -20.88 13.01 32.65
C VAL A 767 -19.50 13.66 32.70
N GLY A 768 -18.56 13.01 33.38
CA GLY A 768 -17.18 13.44 33.53
C GLY A 768 -16.20 12.43 32.96
N LEU A 769 -15.02 12.88 32.53
CA LEU A 769 -13.91 12.06 32.05
C LEU A 769 -12.67 12.33 32.91
N ILE A 770 -12.14 11.29 33.57
CA ILE A 770 -10.82 11.29 34.21
C ILE A 770 -9.82 10.62 33.30
N ARG A 771 -8.89 11.40 32.72
CA ARG A 771 -7.84 10.87 31.81
C ARG A 771 -6.53 10.72 32.56
N MET A 772 -5.94 9.54 32.48
CA MET A 772 -4.62 9.22 33.06
C MET A 772 -3.64 8.82 31.98
N ALA A 773 -2.36 9.20 32.14
CA ALA A 773 -1.31 8.92 31.17
C ALA A 773 -0.86 7.44 31.18
N ASN A 774 -0.92 6.78 32.35
CA ASN A 774 -0.41 5.42 32.54
C ASN A 774 -1.50 4.49 33.07
N ILE A 775 -1.47 3.22 32.62
CA ILE A 775 -2.51 2.23 32.94
C ILE A 775 -2.38 1.70 34.36
N ASP A 776 -1.16 1.41 34.86
CA ASP A 776 -1.00 0.87 36.22
C ASP A 776 -1.49 1.82 37.33
N PRO A 777 -1.11 3.12 37.32
CA PRO A 777 -1.72 4.10 38.23
C PRO A 777 -3.22 4.24 38.05
N PHE A 778 -3.72 4.15 36.81
CA PHE A 778 -5.14 4.21 36.50
C PHE A 778 -5.93 3.06 37.17
N ILE A 779 -5.45 1.82 37.05
CA ILE A 779 -6.11 0.64 37.65
C ILE A 779 -6.15 0.78 39.18
N ASN A 780 -5.02 1.13 39.79
CA ASN A 780 -4.95 1.31 41.24
C ASN A 780 -5.89 2.42 41.73
N LEU A 781 -5.96 3.53 41.01
CA LEU A 781 -6.89 4.62 41.32
C LEU A 781 -8.36 4.19 41.14
N ALA A 782 -8.68 3.47 40.06
CA ALA A 782 -10.03 2.97 39.82
C ALA A 782 -10.52 2.02 40.92
N LEU A 783 -9.63 1.16 41.45
CA LEU A 783 -9.95 0.28 42.56
C LEU A 783 -10.29 1.03 43.86
N GLU A 784 -9.66 2.21 44.07
CA GLU A 784 -10.00 3.04 45.24
C GLU A 784 -11.44 3.58 45.16
N PHE A 785 -11.92 3.95 43.98
CA PHE A 785 -13.29 4.44 43.78
C PHE A 785 -14.39 3.41 44.12
N TYR A 786 -14.07 2.10 44.12
CA TYR A 786 -15.03 1.05 44.48
C TYR A 786 -15.09 0.82 46.00
N LYS A 787 -14.26 1.46 46.82
CA LYS A 787 -14.26 1.29 48.26
C LYS A 787 -15.45 2.01 48.89
N PRO A 788 -16.09 1.41 49.90
CA PRO A 788 -17.27 2.00 50.57
C PRO A 788 -17.01 3.36 51.20
N GLU A 789 -15.77 3.64 51.60
CA GLU A 789 -15.37 4.89 52.25
C GLU A 789 -15.34 6.08 51.31
N LEU A 790 -15.31 5.84 50.03
CA LEU A 790 -15.30 6.86 48.98
C LEU A 790 -16.71 7.10 48.42
N ARG A 791 -17.54 7.78 49.24
CA ARG A 791 -18.91 8.17 48.90
C ARG A 791 -19.14 9.64 49.19
N ILE A 792 -20.14 10.20 48.54
CA ILE A 792 -20.66 11.53 48.77
C ILE A 792 -22.15 11.37 49.05
N ASP A 793 -22.60 11.88 50.21
CA ASP A 793 -24.00 11.79 50.58
C ASP A 793 -24.89 12.55 49.58
N GLY A 794 -25.96 11.89 49.17
CA GLY A 794 -26.89 12.46 48.18
C GLY A 794 -26.46 12.41 46.73
N ALA A 795 -25.30 11.80 46.40
CA ALA A 795 -24.83 11.59 45.03
C ALA A 795 -24.53 10.10 44.72
N GLN A 796 -24.95 9.67 43.58
CA GLN A 796 -24.63 8.32 43.06
C GLN A 796 -23.59 8.40 41.95
N PHE A 797 -22.50 7.67 42.11
CA PHE A 797 -21.40 7.57 41.14
C PHE A 797 -21.49 6.29 40.32
N HIS A 798 -21.40 6.43 39.01
CA HIS A 798 -21.24 5.33 38.08
C HIS A 798 -19.87 5.43 37.40
N LEU A 799 -19.02 4.47 37.66
CA LEU A 799 -17.65 4.43 37.11
C LEU A 799 -17.58 3.44 35.97
N CYS A 800 -17.00 3.90 34.84
CA CYS A 800 -16.64 3.05 33.71
C CYS A 800 -15.13 3.14 33.49
N CYS A 801 -14.42 2.04 33.64
CA CYS A 801 -12.99 1.95 33.39
C CYS A 801 -12.73 1.50 31.94
N TYR A 802 -11.95 2.31 31.20
CA TYR A 802 -11.63 2.02 29.81
C TYR A 802 -10.14 2.26 29.54
N HIS A 803 -9.41 1.23 29.10
CA HIS A 803 -7.97 1.34 28.80
C HIS A 803 -7.51 0.36 27.71
N ALA A 804 -6.35 0.64 27.12
CA ALA A 804 -5.84 -0.09 25.94
C ALA A 804 -5.49 -1.57 26.19
N GLN A 805 -5.23 -2.00 27.43
CA GLN A 805 -4.92 -3.40 27.78
C GLN A 805 -6.18 -4.27 28.00
N GLN A 806 -7.39 -3.70 27.96
CA GLN A 806 -8.60 -4.52 28.00
C GLN A 806 -8.77 -5.30 26.70
N LEU A 807 -9.30 -6.50 26.80
CA LEU A 807 -9.64 -7.33 25.63
C LEU A 807 -10.57 -6.57 24.67
N LEU A 808 -10.34 -6.71 23.38
CA LEU A 808 -11.05 -5.96 22.34
C LEU A 808 -12.57 -6.17 22.44
N ILE A 809 -13.02 -7.39 22.74
CA ILE A 809 -14.44 -7.72 22.92
C ILE A 809 -15.08 -6.96 24.10
N LEU A 810 -14.36 -6.82 25.22
CA LEU A 810 -14.84 -6.03 26.37
C LEU A 810 -14.89 -4.54 26.03
N ARG A 811 -13.88 -4.04 25.32
CA ARG A 811 -13.84 -2.65 24.85
C ARG A 811 -15.03 -2.35 23.94
N ASN A 812 -15.30 -3.19 22.95
CA ASN A 812 -16.45 -3.07 22.06
C ASN A 812 -17.77 -3.05 22.84
N GLY A 813 -17.91 -3.92 23.83
CA GLY A 813 -19.10 -3.95 24.69
C GLY A 813 -19.27 -2.67 25.51
N ILE A 814 -18.18 -2.10 26.04
CA ILE A 814 -18.18 -0.83 26.76
C ILE A 814 -18.52 0.33 25.82
N GLU A 815 -17.87 0.40 24.67
CA GLU A 815 -18.08 1.44 23.65
C GLU A 815 -19.54 1.45 23.19
N THR A 816 -20.12 0.29 22.86
CA THR A 816 -21.53 0.16 22.46
C THR A 816 -22.49 0.68 23.54
N LYS A 817 -22.19 0.41 24.82
CA LYS A 817 -22.99 0.93 25.93
C LYS A 817 -22.83 2.43 26.11
N LEU A 818 -21.60 2.95 26.04
CA LEU A 818 -21.31 4.37 26.14
C LEU A 818 -21.96 5.16 25.01
N ASP A 819 -21.89 4.66 23.78
CA ASP A 819 -22.53 5.29 22.62
C ASP A 819 -24.05 5.40 22.79
N LYS A 820 -24.71 4.36 23.33
CA LYS A 820 -26.14 4.43 23.63
C LYS A 820 -26.49 5.43 24.72
N ILE A 821 -25.63 5.58 25.74
CA ILE A 821 -25.86 6.49 26.87
C ILE A 821 -25.53 7.94 26.49
N LEU A 822 -24.46 8.15 25.71
CA LEU A 822 -23.90 9.45 25.40
C LEU A 822 -24.30 9.97 24.02
N SER A 823 -25.05 9.16 23.22
CA SER A 823 -25.56 9.63 21.94
C SER A 823 -26.45 10.85 22.12
N ARG A 824 -26.05 11.95 21.53
CA ARG A 824 -26.93 13.10 21.37
C ARG A 824 -27.93 12.71 20.28
N SER A 825 -29.21 12.55 20.67
CA SER A 825 -30.30 12.42 19.70
C SER A 825 -30.28 13.65 18.78
N SER A 826 -30.48 13.42 17.47
CA SER A 826 -30.50 14.47 16.44
C SER A 826 -31.62 15.54 16.64
N ASP A 827 -32.41 15.42 17.66
CA ASP A 827 -33.60 16.24 17.92
C ASP A 827 -33.42 17.23 19.07
N SER A 828 -32.19 17.66 19.37
CA SER A 828 -31.95 18.75 20.32
C SER A 828 -31.07 19.85 19.78
#